data_36a1f27ca4015d0e97d216d36200d883
#
_entry.id   36a1f27ca4015d0e97d216d36200d883
#
_cell.length_a   1.000
_cell.length_b   1.000
_cell.length_c   1.000
_cell.angle_alpha   90.00
_cell.angle_beta   90.00
_cell.angle_gamma   90.00
#
_symmetry.space_group_name_H-M   'P 1'
#
loop_
_entity.id
_entity.type
_entity.pdbx_description
1 polymer ?
#
loop_
_entity_poly.entity_id
_entity_poly.type
_entity_poly.pdbx_seq_one_letter_code
_entity_poly.pdbx_strand_id
1 'polypeptide(L)'
;MSLTHISVRGAREHNLKGVDVDLPRDSLIVITGLSGSGKSSLAFDTIYAEGQRRYVESLSAYARQFLEMMQKPDVEHIEGLSPAISIEQKTTSRNPRSTVATVTEIYDYMRLLWARVGIPYSPVTGEPISAQTVSQMVDRVMQLPEGTRFYLLAPVVRGRKGEYRKELAEWQKAGYTRVRIDGEVYAIEDAPALDKKYKHDIEVVVDRLAVAPDMGTRLADSFEQALKLADGLAFVDLADGVVPGREDEAQSSGKMKNSGIPANRIVFSEKFACPVSGFTIPEIEPRLFSFNAPQGACPACDGLGERQEFDPELVVPNENLSLKKGAVVPWAKSNPPSPYYMQVLGSLAREYGFALDTAWTDLPPEAKIIILHGTGGKPVTLRFQDGKKSYEVKKPFEGVIGNLNRRLLQTESAWMREELSKYQTAMPCETCHGARLKPEALAVRLAGEDISVSTRRSVVDALGFFSTLPVKLNDQQNQIAKAILKEIVERLGFLNNVGLDYLNLDRTSGTLSGGESQRIRLASQIGSGLSGVLYVLDEPSIGLHQRDNDRLLVTLKRLRDLGNSVIVVEHDEDAIRHADYIVDMGPGAGVHGGTIVAQGTLPELLKAKGSLTADYLNGTRAIAVPPKRRKGTGKKLTVHNARANNLTGVTASIPLGTFTCITGVSGSGKSSFTIDTLYAASARALNGARIVAGAHDKVTGLEHCDKVIDIDQSPIGRTPRSNPATYTGAFTNIRDWFAGLPESLARGYKPGRFSFNVKGGRCEACTGDGLIKIEMHFLPDVYVTCDVCHGARYNRETLEVKFKGHSIADVLDMTVEDAVEFFKAVPPIRDRMAMLAEVGLGYVKVGQQATTLSGGEAQRVKLAKELARRATGNTLYILDEPTTGLHFEDVRKLLEVLHALVEQGNSVVVIEHNLDVIKTADWIIDMGPEGGVKGGEVVAEGVPEKVAKNPRSFTGRYLAPLLGLEAIAAE
;
A
#
# COMPACT_ATOMS: atom_id res chain seq x y z
N MET A 1 39.54 -18.57 -17.47
CA MET A 1 39.77 -17.96 -16.15
C MET A 1 38.44 -17.31 -15.74
N SER A 2 37.93 -17.60 -14.58
CA SER A 2 36.74 -16.89 -14.07
C SER A 2 37.17 -15.43 -13.80
N LEU A 3 36.44 -14.46 -14.35
CA LEU A 3 36.67 -13.05 -14.06
C LEU A 3 36.40 -12.82 -12.57
N THR A 4 37.40 -12.34 -11.84
CA THR A 4 37.34 -12.14 -10.39
C THR A 4 36.80 -10.76 -10.01
N HIS A 5 36.71 -9.84 -10.98
CA HIS A 5 36.27 -8.45 -10.78
C HIS A 5 35.24 -8.03 -11.83
N ILE A 6 34.41 -7.08 -11.47
CA ILE A 6 33.63 -6.24 -12.39
C ILE A 6 34.47 -5.02 -12.65
N SER A 7 34.97 -4.85 -13.89
CA SER A 7 35.83 -3.72 -14.27
C SER A 7 35.04 -2.71 -15.08
N VAL A 8 34.93 -1.50 -14.58
CA VAL A 8 34.30 -0.34 -15.24
C VAL A 8 35.38 0.62 -15.66
N ARG A 9 35.31 1.13 -16.89
CA ARG A 9 36.27 2.09 -17.45
C ARG A 9 35.55 3.25 -18.13
N GLY A 10 35.93 4.47 -17.78
CA GLY A 10 35.47 5.69 -18.43
C GLY A 10 33.96 5.95 -18.27
N ALA A 11 33.36 5.68 -17.11
CA ALA A 11 31.92 5.95 -16.88
C ALA A 11 31.66 7.47 -16.80
N ARG A 12 30.70 7.96 -17.63
CA ARG A 12 30.39 9.40 -17.77
C ARG A 12 28.90 9.70 -17.62
N GLU A 13 28.11 8.73 -17.11
CA GLU A 13 26.68 8.93 -16.97
C GLU A 13 26.39 10.06 -15.97
N HIS A 14 25.46 10.95 -16.32
CA HIS A 14 25.07 12.12 -15.53
C HIS A 14 26.24 13.01 -15.08
N ASN A 15 26.61 12.99 -13.80
CA ASN A 15 27.70 13.79 -13.25
C ASN A 15 29.05 13.03 -13.13
N LEU A 16 29.13 11.78 -13.56
CA LEU A 16 30.37 11.00 -13.52
C LEU A 16 31.44 11.57 -14.45
N LYS A 17 32.70 11.62 -14.00
CA LYS A 17 33.82 12.28 -14.66
C LYS A 17 34.83 11.27 -15.22
N GLY A 18 34.36 10.26 -15.98
CA GLY A 18 35.26 9.24 -16.52
C GLY A 18 35.75 8.30 -15.42
N VAL A 19 34.84 7.71 -14.67
CA VAL A 19 35.16 6.86 -13.51
C VAL A 19 35.69 5.50 -13.95
N ASP A 20 36.83 5.11 -13.37
CA ASP A 20 37.44 3.78 -13.49
C ASP A 20 37.37 3.08 -12.13
N VAL A 21 36.83 1.86 -12.08
CA VAL A 21 36.76 1.08 -10.85
C VAL A 21 36.78 -0.42 -11.13
N ASP A 22 37.43 -1.17 -10.23
CA ASP A 22 37.48 -2.63 -10.22
C ASP A 22 36.77 -3.12 -8.91
N LEU A 23 35.64 -3.76 -9.07
CA LEU A 23 34.81 -4.25 -7.96
C LEU A 23 34.98 -5.75 -7.83
N PRO A 24 35.33 -6.31 -6.65
CA PRO A 24 35.45 -7.74 -6.47
C PRO A 24 34.11 -8.43 -6.65
N ARG A 25 34.09 -9.57 -7.35
CA ARG A 25 32.88 -10.40 -7.48
C ARG A 25 32.64 -11.20 -6.19
N ASP A 26 31.42 -11.71 -6.05
CA ASP A 26 30.99 -12.57 -4.94
C ASP A 26 31.26 -11.91 -3.56
N SER A 27 31.07 -10.59 -3.52
CA SER A 27 31.36 -9.73 -2.38
C SER A 27 30.21 -8.77 -2.09
N LEU A 28 30.13 -8.31 -0.85
CA LEU A 28 29.24 -7.21 -0.43
C LEU A 28 29.99 -5.89 -0.63
N ILE A 29 29.56 -5.10 -1.61
CA ILE A 29 30.17 -3.85 -2.00
C ILE A 29 29.25 -2.70 -1.60
N VAL A 30 29.76 -1.74 -0.85
CA VAL A 30 29.01 -0.53 -0.49
C VAL A 30 29.56 0.66 -1.28
N ILE A 31 28.65 1.34 -2.00
CA ILE A 31 28.94 2.63 -2.66
C ILE A 31 28.35 3.72 -1.78
N THR A 32 29.20 4.57 -1.22
CA THR A 32 28.84 5.65 -0.29
C THR A 32 29.33 7.01 -0.77
N GLY A 33 29.08 8.07 -0.01
CA GLY A 33 29.45 9.45 -0.30
C GLY A 33 28.28 10.45 -0.20
N LEU A 34 28.54 11.73 -0.37
CA LEU A 34 27.55 12.81 -0.28
C LEU A 34 26.31 12.58 -1.16
N SER A 35 25.18 13.15 -0.76
CA SER A 35 23.99 13.19 -1.63
C SER A 35 24.31 13.93 -2.92
N GLY A 36 23.94 13.36 -4.09
CA GLY A 36 24.29 13.91 -5.41
C GLY A 36 25.74 13.71 -5.85
N SER A 37 26.56 12.88 -5.18
CA SER A 37 27.95 12.62 -5.56
C SER A 37 28.13 11.68 -6.76
N GLY A 38 27.06 11.07 -7.29
CA GLY A 38 27.10 10.15 -8.44
C GLY A 38 26.99 8.67 -8.10
N LYS A 39 26.68 8.31 -6.84
CA LYS A 39 26.52 6.92 -6.39
C LYS A 39 25.52 6.11 -7.23
N SER A 40 24.30 6.63 -7.35
CA SER A 40 23.24 5.97 -8.12
C SER A 40 23.54 5.94 -9.60
N SER A 41 24.21 7.00 -10.14
CA SER A 41 24.68 7.02 -11.53
C SER A 41 25.68 5.92 -11.84
N LEU A 42 26.59 5.60 -10.90
CA LEU A 42 27.53 4.48 -11.05
C LEU A 42 26.82 3.14 -10.86
N ALA A 43 26.06 2.96 -9.78
CA ALA A 43 25.44 1.67 -9.43
C ALA A 43 24.31 1.27 -10.37
N PHE A 44 23.35 2.18 -10.61
CA PHE A 44 22.10 1.88 -11.36
C PHE A 44 22.20 2.29 -12.83
N ASP A 45 22.54 3.54 -13.11
CA ASP A 45 22.52 4.07 -14.48
C ASP A 45 23.68 3.56 -15.33
N THR A 46 24.76 3.04 -14.71
CA THR A 46 25.92 2.47 -15.40
C THR A 46 26.01 0.96 -15.25
N ILE A 47 26.27 0.43 -14.04
CA ILE A 47 26.57 -1.00 -13.83
C ILE A 47 25.32 -1.86 -14.04
N TYR A 48 24.21 -1.54 -13.36
CA TYR A 48 22.97 -2.29 -13.50
C TYR A 48 22.40 -2.14 -14.92
N ALA A 49 22.35 -0.93 -15.46
CA ALA A 49 21.78 -0.67 -16.78
C ALA A 49 22.49 -1.48 -17.88
N GLU A 50 23.82 -1.55 -17.86
CA GLU A 50 24.59 -2.35 -18.83
C GLU A 50 24.41 -3.85 -18.59
N GLY A 51 24.37 -4.30 -17.33
CA GLY A 51 24.10 -5.71 -16.99
C GLY A 51 22.74 -6.17 -17.46
N GLN A 52 21.70 -5.38 -17.23
CA GLN A 52 20.33 -5.65 -17.67
C GLN A 52 20.24 -5.59 -19.22
N ARG A 53 20.84 -4.60 -19.86
CA ARG A 53 20.87 -4.47 -21.32
C ARG A 53 21.45 -5.70 -21.98
N ARG A 54 22.63 -6.18 -21.54
CA ARG A 54 23.28 -7.39 -22.07
C ARG A 54 22.45 -8.65 -21.83
N TYR A 55 21.80 -8.75 -20.68
CA TYR A 55 20.91 -9.88 -20.40
C TYR A 55 19.72 -9.90 -21.36
N VAL A 56 19.03 -8.76 -21.53
CA VAL A 56 17.89 -8.64 -22.46
C VAL A 56 18.32 -8.91 -23.91
N GLU A 57 19.49 -8.42 -24.34
CA GLU A 57 20.03 -8.71 -25.68
C GLU A 57 20.31 -10.20 -25.92
N SER A 58 20.63 -10.95 -24.87
CA SER A 58 20.86 -12.41 -24.97
C SER A 58 19.58 -13.21 -25.18
N LEU A 59 18.41 -12.63 -24.91
CA LEU A 59 17.13 -13.30 -25.04
C LEU A 59 16.63 -13.38 -26.50
N SER A 60 15.66 -14.25 -26.74
CA SER A 60 15.05 -14.39 -28.07
C SER A 60 14.36 -13.08 -28.52
N ALA A 61 14.26 -12.84 -29.83
CA ALA A 61 13.59 -11.68 -30.38
C ALA A 61 12.14 -11.53 -29.90
N TYR A 62 11.45 -12.65 -29.68
CA TYR A 62 10.10 -12.66 -29.10
C TYR A 62 10.08 -12.17 -27.65
N ALA A 63 10.99 -12.66 -26.80
CA ALA A 63 11.07 -12.22 -25.39
C ALA A 63 11.45 -10.75 -25.27
N ARG A 64 12.31 -10.24 -26.16
CA ARG A 64 12.72 -8.82 -26.20
C ARG A 64 11.57 -7.85 -26.49
N GLN A 65 10.50 -8.28 -27.16
CA GLN A 65 9.31 -7.45 -27.40
C GLN A 65 8.53 -7.09 -26.14
N PHE A 66 8.68 -7.89 -25.08
CA PHE A 66 7.97 -7.72 -23.82
C PHE A 66 8.84 -7.10 -22.71
N LEU A 67 10.12 -6.86 -22.98
CA LEU A 67 11.06 -6.32 -22.00
C LEU A 67 11.55 -4.94 -22.46
N GLU A 68 11.59 -4.01 -21.52
CA GLU A 68 12.12 -2.68 -21.75
C GLU A 68 13.63 -2.78 -21.99
N MET A 69 14.09 -2.35 -23.17
CA MET A 69 15.51 -2.24 -23.46
C MET A 69 16.05 -0.95 -22.85
N MET A 70 16.95 -1.08 -21.89
CA MET A 70 17.66 0.07 -21.34
C MET A 70 18.57 0.69 -22.40
N GLN A 71 18.69 2.01 -22.38
CA GLN A 71 19.67 2.71 -23.23
C GLN A 71 21.09 2.28 -22.82
N LYS A 72 21.98 2.25 -23.80
CA LYS A 72 23.40 1.97 -23.52
C LYS A 72 23.95 3.13 -22.67
N PRO A 73 24.50 2.86 -21.46
CA PRO A 73 25.09 3.91 -20.65
C PRO A 73 26.32 4.51 -21.31
N ASP A 74 26.63 5.77 -20.97
CA ASP A 74 27.84 6.45 -21.39
C ASP A 74 29.04 5.93 -20.60
N VAL A 75 29.62 4.86 -21.11
CA VAL A 75 30.77 4.15 -20.55
C VAL A 75 31.66 3.60 -21.67
N GLU A 76 32.96 3.68 -21.51
CA GLU A 76 33.88 3.15 -22.50
C GLU A 76 33.82 1.63 -22.56
N HIS A 77 33.93 0.98 -21.39
CA HIS A 77 33.95 -0.48 -21.30
C HIS A 77 33.56 -0.98 -19.93
N ILE A 78 32.79 -2.11 -19.88
CA ILE A 78 32.51 -2.85 -18.64
C ILE A 78 32.71 -4.36 -18.89
N GLU A 79 33.50 -5.00 -18.04
CA GLU A 79 33.72 -6.46 -18.05
C GLU A 79 33.26 -7.11 -16.74
N GLY A 80 33.08 -8.42 -16.76
CA GLY A 80 32.80 -9.24 -15.57
C GLY A 80 31.38 -9.17 -15.05
N LEU A 81 30.44 -8.55 -15.77
CA LEU A 81 29.04 -8.48 -15.37
C LEU A 81 28.36 -9.86 -15.38
N SER A 82 27.59 -10.12 -14.34
CA SER A 82 26.58 -11.17 -14.25
C SER A 82 25.19 -10.63 -14.63
N PRO A 83 24.18 -11.48 -14.86
CA PRO A 83 22.81 -11.05 -14.93
C PRO A 83 22.47 -10.18 -13.71
N ALA A 84 21.93 -8.97 -13.94
CA ALA A 84 21.76 -7.97 -12.91
C ALA A 84 20.29 -7.86 -12.48
N ILE A 85 20.05 -7.76 -11.17
CA ILE A 85 18.74 -7.53 -10.55
C ILE A 85 18.82 -6.25 -9.71
N SER A 86 17.92 -5.30 -9.98
CA SER A 86 17.81 -4.07 -9.22
C SER A 86 16.68 -4.18 -8.19
N ILE A 87 16.95 -3.70 -6.98
CA ILE A 87 15.97 -3.59 -5.90
C ILE A 87 15.92 -2.11 -5.47
N GLU A 88 15.18 -1.34 -6.25
CA GLU A 88 14.99 0.09 -6.03
C GLU A 88 13.84 0.37 -5.06
N GLN A 89 13.88 1.54 -4.45
CA GLN A 89 12.86 2.06 -3.55
C GLN A 89 11.59 2.54 -4.28
N LYS A 90 11.69 2.80 -5.58
CA LYS A 90 10.60 3.38 -6.39
C LYS A 90 9.45 2.40 -6.60
N THR A 91 8.24 2.92 -6.39
CA THR A 91 6.93 2.39 -6.77
C THR A 91 6.47 1.13 -6.07
N THR A 92 5.75 1.31 -4.96
CA THR A 92 4.73 0.34 -4.54
C THR A 92 3.71 0.18 -5.67
N SER A 93 3.43 -1.04 -6.07
CA SER A 93 2.31 -1.31 -6.99
C SER A 93 1.01 -0.80 -6.37
N ARG A 94 0.32 0.09 -7.06
CA ARG A 94 -1.01 0.58 -6.63
C ARG A 94 -2.14 -0.38 -6.98
N ASN A 95 -1.81 -1.58 -7.44
CA ASN A 95 -2.82 -2.58 -7.73
C ASN A 95 -3.45 -3.09 -6.41
N PRO A 96 -4.75 -2.87 -6.15
CA PRO A 96 -5.40 -3.28 -4.91
C PRO A 96 -5.48 -4.81 -4.74
N ARG A 97 -5.22 -5.57 -5.80
CA ARG A 97 -5.16 -7.03 -5.78
C ARG A 97 -3.77 -7.57 -5.40
N SER A 98 -2.77 -6.70 -5.32
CA SER A 98 -1.42 -7.07 -4.91
C SER A 98 -1.31 -7.01 -3.39
N THR A 99 -0.99 -8.12 -2.75
CA THR A 99 -0.81 -8.24 -1.29
C THR A 99 0.58 -8.76 -0.95
N VAL A 100 1.00 -8.66 0.31
CA VAL A 100 2.26 -9.25 0.77
C VAL A 100 2.35 -10.72 0.35
N ALA A 101 1.31 -11.52 0.62
CA ALA A 101 1.30 -12.94 0.28
C ALA A 101 1.38 -13.22 -1.23
N THR A 102 0.80 -12.38 -2.10
CA THR A 102 0.87 -12.58 -3.56
C THR A 102 2.21 -12.15 -4.15
N VAL A 103 2.80 -11.08 -3.66
CA VAL A 103 4.11 -10.59 -4.14
C VAL A 103 5.24 -11.56 -3.76
N THR A 104 5.08 -12.24 -2.62
CA THR A 104 6.05 -13.24 -2.13
C THR A 104 5.78 -14.66 -2.60
N GLU A 105 4.77 -14.85 -3.45
CA GLU A 105 4.29 -16.15 -3.94
C GLU A 105 3.77 -17.10 -2.83
N ILE A 106 3.81 -16.69 -1.57
CA ILE A 106 3.31 -17.50 -0.44
C ILE A 106 1.85 -17.88 -0.67
N TYR A 107 1.03 -16.95 -1.22
CA TYR A 107 -0.38 -17.20 -1.51
C TYR A 107 -0.58 -18.32 -2.55
N ASP A 108 0.32 -18.46 -3.50
CA ASP A 108 0.23 -19.50 -4.53
C ASP A 108 0.43 -20.90 -3.92
N TYR A 109 1.38 -21.02 -3.00
CA TYR A 109 1.57 -22.25 -2.23
C TYR A 109 0.43 -22.50 -1.24
N MET A 110 -0.13 -21.46 -0.60
CA MET A 110 -1.31 -21.60 0.25
C MET A 110 -2.52 -22.11 -0.56
N ARG A 111 -2.78 -21.56 -1.74
CA ARG A 111 -3.88 -22.03 -2.62
C ARG A 111 -3.72 -23.52 -2.95
N LEU A 112 -2.49 -23.93 -3.26
CA LEU A 112 -2.18 -25.34 -3.54
C LEU A 112 -2.40 -26.20 -2.29
N LEU A 113 -1.99 -25.75 -1.11
CA LEU A 113 -2.15 -26.46 0.15
C LEU A 113 -3.62 -26.68 0.50
N TRP A 114 -4.45 -25.62 0.45
CA TRP A 114 -5.90 -25.71 0.71
C TRP A 114 -6.60 -26.61 -0.32
N ALA A 115 -6.19 -26.54 -1.59
CA ALA A 115 -6.78 -27.38 -2.63
C ALA A 115 -6.46 -28.88 -2.46
N ARG A 116 -5.31 -29.23 -1.90
CA ARG A 116 -4.85 -30.64 -1.82
C ARG A 116 -5.07 -31.28 -0.45
N VAL A 117 -5.10 -30.50 0.62
CA VAL A 117 -5.13 -30.99 2.00
C VAL A 117 -6.36 -30.48 2.76
N GLY A 118 -6.98 -29.42 2.27
CA GLY A 118 -8.15 -28.82 2.89
C GLY A 118 -9.39 -29.72 2.85
N ILE A 119 -10.19 -29.64 3.88
CA ILE A 119 -11.46 -30.38 4.03
C ILE A 119 -12.61 -29.41 3.81
N PRO A 120 -13.53 -29.69 2.86
CA PRO A 120 -14.69 -28.84 2.64
C PRO A 120 -15.75 -29.04 3.74
N TYR A 121 -16.36 -27.94 4.17
CA TYR A 121 -17.42 -27.92 5.18
C TYR A 121 -18.69 -27.28 4.62
N SER A 122 -19.84 -27.66 5.14
CA SER A 122 -21.09 -26.97 4.84
C SER A 122 -21.13 -25.63 5.60
N PRO A 123 -21.34 -24.48 4.92
CA PRO A 123 -21.48 -23.19 5.61
C PRO A 123 -22.77 -23.07 6.46
N VAL A 124 -23.73 -23.98 6.24
CA VAL A 124 -25.03 -23.98 6.94
C VAL A 124 -25.02 -24.92 8.15
N THR A 125 -24.50 -26.15 7.96
CA THR A 125 -24.49 -27.17 9.04
C THR A 125 -23.19 -27.19 9.83
N GLY A 126 -22.10 -26.67 9.27
CA GLY A 126 -20.76 -26.75 9.88
C GLY A 126 -20.12 -28.15 9.79
N GLU A 127 -20.79 -29.11 9.15
CA GLU A 127 -20.32 -30.49 8.99
C GLU A 127 -19.38 -30.63 7.78
N PRO A 128 -18.39 -31.55 7.82
CA PRO A 128 -17.54 -31.83 6.66
C PRO A 128 -18.33 -32.46 5.52
N ILE A 129 -18.03 -32.05 4.31
CA ILE A 129 -18.65 -32.56 3.08
C ILE A 129 -17.66 -33.48 2.39
N SER A 130 -18.09 -34.70 2.04
CA SER A 130 -17.28 -35.67 1.28
C SER A 130 -17.93 -36.01 -0.04
N ALA A 131 -17.12 -36.17 -1.07
CA ALA A 131 -17.54 -36.83 -2.32
C ALA A 131 -17.46 -38.33 -2.13
N GLN A 132 -18.47 -39.08 -2.60
CA GLN A 132 -18.56 -40.54 -2.50
C GLN A 132 -18.47 -41.15 -3.90
N THR A 133 -17.74 -42.23 -4.03
CA THR A 133 -17.76 -43.05 -5.27
C THR A 133 -19.04 -43.87 -5.30
N VAL A 134 -19.47 -44.26 -6.52
CA VAL A 134 -20.65 -45.14 -6.68
C VAL A 134 -20.51 -46.45 -5.87
N SER A 135 -19.29 -47.00 -5.83
CA SER A 135 -19.02 -48.23 -5.01
C SER A 135 -19.28 -48.00 -3.53
N GLN A 136 -18.82 -46.86 -2.99
CA GLN A 136 -19.05 -46.50 -1.57
C GLN A 136 -20.54 -46.24 -1.27
N MET A 137 -21.29 -45.67 -2.26
CA MET A 137 -22.73 -45.47 -2.13
C MET A 137 -23.47 -46.80 -2.07
N VAL A 138 -23.10 -47.72 -2.98
CA VAL A 138 -23.61 -49.09 -3.00
C VAL A 138 -23.32 -49.84 -1.69
N ASP A 139 -22.05 -49.82 -1.23
CA ASP A 139 -21.63 -50.47 0.01
C ASP A 139 -22.43 -49.94 1.22
N ARG A 140 -22.68 -48.64 1.26
CA ARG A 140 -23.50 -47.99 2.33
C ARG A 140 -24.95 -48.47 2.33
N VAL A 141 -25.57 -48.64 1.15
CA VAL A 141 -26.96 -49.17 1.05
C VAL A 141 -26.98 -50.66 1.36
N MET A 142 -25.99 -51.40 0.91
CA MET A 142 -25.86 -52.85 1.19
C MET A 142 -25.65 -53.19 2.68
N GLN A 143 -25.22 -52.18 3.50
CA GLN A 143 -25.11 -52.35 4.97
C GLN A 143 -26.48 -52.29 5.69
N LEU A 144 -27.54 -51.88 4.98
CA LEU A 144 -28.91 -51.91 5.54
C LEU A 144 -29.39 -53.37 5.70
N PRO A 145 -30.35 -53.65 6.63
CA PRO A 145 -30.89 -54.98 6.81
C PRO A 145 -31.48 -55.57 5.53
N GLU A 146 -31.24 -56.83 5.28
CA GLU A 146 -31.81 -57.54 4.14
C GLU A 146 -33.36 -57.42 4.12
N GLY A 147 -33.95 -57.20 2.94
CA GLY A 147 -35.37 -56.95 2.77
C GLY A 147 -35.81 -55.50 2.97
N THR A 148 -34.94 -54.60 3.40
CA THR A 148 -35.25 -53.17 3.55
C THR A 148 -35.66 -52.57 2.19
N ARG A 149 -36.90 -52.09 2.09
CA ARG A 149 -37.43 -51.45 0.86
C ARG A 149 -37.05 -49.96 0.80
N PHE A 150 -36.64 -49.49 -0.36
CA PHE A 150 -36.25 -48.07 -0.55
C PHE A 150 -36.53 -47.58 -1.96
N TYR A 151 -36.61 -46.26 -2.09
CA TYR A 151 -36.65 -45.52 -3.37
C TYR A 151 -35.28 -44.90 -3.60
N LEU A 152 -34.73 -45.10 -4.83
CA LEU A 152 -33.59 -44.30 -5.30
C LEU A 152 -34.13 -43.12 -6.10
N LEU A 153 -33.81 -41.92 -5.67
CA LEU A 153 -34.37 -40.67 -6.17
C LEU A 153 -33.28 -39.78 -6.74
N ALA A 154 -33.54 -39.12 -7.85
CA ALA A 154 -32.71 -38.09 -8.43
C ALA A 154 -33.33 -36.70 -8.19
N PRO A 155 -32.77 -35.81 -7.33
CA PRO A 155 -33.32 -34.50 -7.01
C PRO A 155 -33.00 -33.49 -8.13
N VAL A 156 -33.82 -33.45 -9.17
CA VAL A 156 -33.61 -32.65 -10.38
C VAL A 156 -33.98 -31.18 -10.23
N VAL A 157 -34.94 -30.85 -9.35
CA VAL A 157 -35.32 -29.48 -9.00
C VAL A 157 -35.32 -29.33 -7.48
N ARG A 158 -34.64 -28.30 -6.96
CA ARG A 158 -34.51 -28.02 -5.54
C ARG A 158 -34.82 -26.57 -5.25
N GLY A 159 -35.97 -26.29 -4.62
CA GLY A 159 -36.38 -24.97 -4.20
C GLY A 159 -36.41 -23.91 -5.31
N ARG A 160 -36.69 -24.29 -6.53
CA ARG A 160 -36.72 -23.37 -7.69
C ARG A 160 -38.13 -23.09 -8.15
N LYS A 161 -38.39 -21.86 -8.59
CA LYS A 161 -39.66 -21.48 -9.22
C LYS A 161 -39.72 -21.93 -10.68
N GLY A 162 -40.86 -22.48 -11.12
CA GLY A 162 -41.03 -22.92 -12.52
C GLY A 162 -42.28 -23.79 -12.67
N GLU A 163 -42.71 -24.02 -13.94
CA GLU A 163 -43.84 -24.90 -14.30
C GLU A 163 -43.37 -26.32 -14.63
N TYR A 164 -42.15 -26.55 -14.99
CA TYR A 164 -41.42 -27.79 -15.30
C TYR A 164 -42.13 -28.79 -16.26
N ARG A 165 -43.12 -28.34 -17.03
CA ARG A 165 -43.89 -29.21 -17.96
C ARG A 165 -42.99 -29.83 -19.03
N LYS A 166 -42.02 -29.10 -19.53
CA LYS A 166 -41.11 -29.62 -20.60
C LYS A 166 -40.18 -30.68 -20.00
N GLU A 167 -39.63 -30.41 -18.87
CA GLU A 167 -38.72 -31.33 -18.15
C GLU A 167 -39.44 -32.62 -17.74
N LEU A 168 -40.67 -32.56 -17.27
CA LEU A 168 -41.53 -33.74 -16.97
C LEU A 168 -41.75 -34.60 -18.23
N ALA A 169 -42.02 -33.97 -19.38
CA ALA A 169 -42.19 -34.67 -20.64
C ALA A 169 -40.89 -35.28 -21.17
N GLU A 170 -39.73 -34.66 -20.91
CA GLU A 170 -38.41 -35.19 -21.25
C GLU A 170 -38.06 -36.41 -20.39
N TRP A 171 -38.31 -36.36 -19.06
CA TRP A 171 -38.11 -37.53 -18.18
C TRP A 171 -39.03 -38.70 -18.51
N GLN A 172 -40.28 -38.42 -18.90
CA GLN A 172 -41.18 -39.46 -19.38
C GLN A 172 -40.63 -40.11 -20.65
N LYS A 173 -40.14 -39.34 -21.60
CA LYS A 173 -39.51 -39.85 -22.84
C LYS A 173 -38.26 -40.66 -22.56
N ALA A 174 -37.53 -40.33 -21.51
CA ALA A 174 -36.34 -41.06 -21.06
C ALA A 174 -36.69 -42.38 -20.35
N GLY A 175 -37.97 -42.68 -20.15
CA GLY A 175 -38.44 -43.96 -19.60
C GLY A 175 -38.72 -43.93 -18.09
N TYR A 176 -38.66 -42.81 -17.43
CA TYR A 176 -39.03 -42.66 -16.02
C TYR A 176 -40.56 -42.60 -15.92
N THR A 177 -41.08 -43.27 -14.90
CA THR A 177 -42.55 -43.43 -14.76
C THR A 177 -43.11 -42.65 -13.58
N ARG A 178 -42.28 -42.24 -12.61
CA ARG A 178 -42.74 -41.62 -11.38
C ARG A 178 -41.82 -40.45 -10.98
N VAL A 179 -42.41 -39.43 -10.40
CA VAL A 179 -41.77 -38.28 -9.77
C VAL A 179 -42.33 -38.01 -8.40
N ARG A 180 -41.51 -37.49 -7.52
CA ARG A 180 -41.98 -36.93 -6.23
C ARG A 180 -41.92 -35.42 -6.36
N ILE A 181 -43.03 -34.74 -6.14
CA ILE A 181 -43.16 -33.30 -6.22
C ILE A 181 -43.61 -32.81 -4.83
N ASP A 182 -42.83 -31.91 -4.23
CA ASP A 182 -43.11 -31.31 -2.92
C ASP A 182 -43.41 -32.35 -1.81
N GLY A 183 -42.79 -33.53 -1.90
CA GLY A 183 -42.94 -34.66 -0.94
C GLY A 183 -43.95 -35.73 -1.32
N GLU A 184 -44.80 -35.53 -2.30
CA GLU A 184 -45.81 -36.50 -2.76
C GLU A 184 -45.43 -37.19 -4.07
N VAL A 185 -45.66 -38.51 -4.19
CA VAL A 185 -45.30 -39.32 -5.35
C VAL A 185 -46.45 -39.40 -6.35
N TYR A 186 -46.17 -39.01 -7.59
CA TYR A 186 -47.11 -39.03 -8.71
C TYR A 186 -46.56 -39.90 -9.85
N ALA A 187 -47.49 -40.51 -10.64
CA ALA A 187 -47.08 -40.90 -12.02
C ALA A 187 -46.81 -39.64 -12.82
N ILE A 188 -45.79 -39.65 -13.71
CA ILE A 188 -45.40 -38.43 -14.46
C ILE A 188 -46.58 -37.90 -15.29
N GLU A 189 -47.44 -38.80 -15.83
CA GLU A 189 -48.66 -38.48 -16.56
C GLU A 189 -49.70 -37.74 -15.74
N ASP A 190 -49.77 -38.05 -14.40
CA ASP A 190 -50.71 -37.48 -13.44
C ASP A 190 -50.13 -36.34 -12.63
N ALA A 191 -48.95 -35.89 -12.96
CA ALA A 191 -48.28 -34.81 -12.22
C ALA A 191 -49.10 -33.51 -12.25
N PRO A 192 -49.34 -32.87 -11.11
CA PRO A 192 -50.10 -31.64 -11.04
C PRO A 192 -49.43 -30.49 -11.82
N ALA A 193 -50.24 -29.58 -12.34
CA ALA A 193 -49.75 -28.36 -12.95
C ALA A 193 -49.13 -27.46 -11.88
N LEU A 194 -47.81 -27.20 -11.98
CA LEU A 194 -47.06 -26.42 -11.02
C LEU A 194 -47.17 -24.91 -11.28
N ASP A 195 -47.32 -24.12 -10.22
CA ASP A 195 -47.41 -22.65 -10.29
C ASP A 195 -46.01 -22.04 -10.28
N LYS A 196 -45.65 -21.35 -11.35
CA LYS A 196 -44.35 -20.65 -11.48
C LYS A 196 -44.04 -19.62 -10.42
N LYS A 197 -45.01 -19.24 -9.58
CA LYS A 197 -44.80 -18.26 -8.48
C LYS A 197 -44.23 -18.91 -7.22
N TYR A 198 -44.39 -20.19 -7.03
CA TYR A 198 -43.93 -20.94 -5.88
C TYR A 198 -42.62 -21.68 -6.19
N LYS A 199 -41.88 -22.01 -5.12
CA LYS A 199 -40.70 -22.88 -5.21
C LYS A 199 -41.17 -24.33 -5.10
N HIS A 200 -40.60 -25.18 -5.95
CA HIS A 200 -40.90 -26.62 -6.00
C HIS A 200 -39.64 -27.44 -5.81
N ASP A 201 -39.81 -28.62 -5.19
CA ASP A 201 -38.78 -29.68 -5.15
C ASP A 201 -39.32 -30.86 -5.96
N ILE A 202 -38.52 -31.29 -6.98
CA ILE A 202 -38.89 -32.40 -7.86
C ILE A 202 -37.77 -33.43 -7.83
N GLU A 203 -38.13 -34.64 -7.46
CA GLU A 203 -37.24 -35.80 -7.43
C GLU A 203 -37.77 -36.89 -8.38
N VAL A 204 -36.97 -37.32 -9.33
CA VAL A 204 -37.30 -38.43 -10.23
C VAL A 204 -37.05 -39.75 -9.51
N VAL A 205 -38.02 -40.66 -9.51
CA VAL A 205 -37.84 -42.01 -8.94
C VAL A 205 -37.11 -42.84 -10.01
N VAL A 206 -35.83 -43.11 -9.74
CA VAL A 206 -34.96 -43.85 -10.68
C VAL A 206 -35.22 -45.36 -10.51
N ASP A 207 -35.26 -45.86 -9.26
CA ASP A 207 -35.52 -47.27 -9.02
C ASP A 207 -36.25 -47.45 -7.68
N ARG A 208 -36.89 -48.63 -7.51
CA ARG A 208 -37.53 -49.11 -6.29
C ARG A 208 -37.00 -50.49 -5.97
N LEU A 209 -36.24 -50.60 -4.93
CA LEU A 209 -35.43 -51.78 -4.62
C LEU A 209 -35.72 -52.26 -3.19
N ALA A 210 -35.36 -53.51 -2.96
CA ALA A 210 -35.26 -54.10 -1.63
C ALA A 210 -33.83 -54.68 -1.49
N VAL A 211 -33.22 -54.45 -0.34
CA VAL A 211 -31.83 -54.91 -0.13
C VAL A 211 -31.77 -56.42 -0.24
N ALA A 212 -30.94 -56.91 -1.16
CA ALA A 212 -30.69 -58.34 -1.42
C ALA A 212 -29.20 -58.54 -1.76
N PRO A 213 -28.63 -59.74 -1.45
CA PRO A 213 -27.18 -59.97 -1.60
C PRO A 213 -26.62 -59.79 -3.03
N ASP A 214 -27.43 -60.01 -4.05
CA ASP A 214 -27.07 -60.00 -5.46
C ASP A 214 -27.38 -58.70 -6.22
N MET A 215 -27.88 -57.66 -5.53
CA MET A 215 -28.36 -56.45 -6.16
C MET A 215 -27.23 -55.40 -6.47
N GLY A 216 -26.00 -55.64 -6.04
CA GLY A 216 -24.93 -54.63 -6.08
C GLY A 216 -24.72 -54.01 -7.47
N THR A 217 -24.70 -54.83 -8.53
CA THR A 217 -24.49 -54.34 -9.91
C THR A 217 -25.68 -53.46 -10.38
N ARG A 218 -26.93 -53.92 -10.16
CA ARG A 218 -28.10 -53.14 -10.51
C ARG A 218 -28.18 -51.82 -9.75
N LEU A 219 -27.84 -51.86 -8.47
CA LEU A 219 -27.82 -50.66 -7.64
C LEU A 219 -26.76 -49.66 -8.13
N ALA A 220 -25.58 -50.13 -8.57
CA ALA A 220 -24.55 -49.27 -9.15
C ALA A 220 -25.03 -48.59 -10.41
N ASP A 221 -25.64 -49.32 -11.35
CA ASP A 221 -26.21 -48.77 -12.57
C ASP A 221 -27.30 -47.74 -12.27
N SER A 222 -28.16 -47.99 -11.29
CA SER A 222 -29.23 -47.08 -10.86
C SER A 222 -28.66 -45.84 -10.21
N PHE A 223 -27.56 -45.93 -9.40
CA PHE A 223 -26.85 -44.79 -8.87
C PHE A 223 -26.23 -43.94 -9.97
N GLU A 224 -25.57 -44.54 -10.98
CA GLU A 224 -25.00 -43.80 -12.11
C GLU A 224 -26.06 -43.00 -12.86
N GLN A 225 -27.25 -43.59 -13.10
CA GLN A 225 -28.37 -42.90 -13.73
C GLN A 225 -28.90 -41.77 -12.85
N ALA A 226 -29.06 -41.97 -11.54
CA ALA A 226 -29.54 -40.94 -10.62
C ALA A 226 -28.57 -39.76 -10.53
N LEU A 227 -27.27 -40.03 -10.40
CA LEU A 227 -26.22 -39.03 -10.33
C LEU A 227 -26.11 -38.22 -11.63
N LYS A 228 -26.18 -38.86 -12.77
CA LYS A 228 -26.19 -38.20 -14.09
C LYS A 228 -27.41 -37.30 -14.27
N LEU A 229 -28.59 -37.72 -13.80
CA LEU A 229 -29.83 -36.96 -13.93
C LEU A 229 -29.87 -35.74 -13.02
N ALA A 230 -29.33 -35.86 -11.80
CA ALA A 230 -29.38 -34.82 -10.76
C ALA A 230 -28.02 -34.17 -10.48
N ASP A 231 -27.14 -34.11 -11.49
CA ASP A 231 -25.84 -33.42 -11.43
C ASP A 231 -24.98 -33.85 -10.22
N GLY A 232 -24.89 -35.18 -9.99
CA GLY A 232 -24.02 -35.78 -8.98
C GLY A 232 -24.66 -35.96 -7.61
N LEU A 233 -26.02 -35.88 -7.50
CA LEU A 233 -26.75 -36.11 -6.26
C LEU A 233 -27.73 -37.26 -6.42
N ALA A 234 -27.86 -38.10 -5.38
CA ALA A 234 -28.83 -39.15 -5.29
C ALA A 234 -29.36 -39.26 -3.86
N PHE A 235 -30.67 -39.56 -3.71
CA PHE A 235 -31.29 -39.81 -2.40
C PHE A 235 -31.79 -41.25 -2.34
N VAL A 236 -31.59 -41.88 -1.18
CA VAL A 236 -32.20 -43.17 -0.85
C VAL A 236 -33.16 -42.97 0.27
N ASP A 237 -34.48 -43.18 0.01
CA ASP A 237 -35.52 -43.02 0.99
C ASP A 237 -36.07 -44.40 1.37
N LEU A 238 -35.95 -44.75 2.65
CA LEU A 238 -36.51 -45.98 3.15
C LEU A 238 -38.04 -45.92 3.07
N ALA A 239 -38.64 -46.96 2.49
CA ALA A 239 -40.09 -47.06 2.39
C ALA A 239 -40.78 -47.25 3.75
N ASP A 240 -40.11 -47.96 4.64
CA ASP A 240 -40.57 -48.27 5.98
C ASP A 240 -39.44 -48.03 6.99
N GLY A 241 -39.70 -47.34 8.07
CA GLY A 241 -38.74 -47.12 9.15
C GLY A 241 -37.83 -45.89 9.01
N VAL A 242 -36.80 -45.83 9.81
CA VAL A 242 -35.82 -44.75 9.97
C VAL A 242 -34.45 -45.28 9.65
N VAL A 243 -33.57 -44.43 9.15
CA VAL A 243 -32.16 -44.78 8.90
C VAL A 243 -31.49 -45.19 10.23
N PRO A 244 -30.79 -46.33 10.29
CA PRO A 244 -30.10 -46.78 11.52
C PRO A 244 -29.18 -45.69 12.06
N GLY A 245 -29.32 -45.39 13.38
CA GLY A 245 -28.61 -44.30 14.07
C GLY A 245 -29.28 -42.91 14.08
N ARG A 246 -30.52 -42.85 13.54
CA ARG A 246 -31.35 -41.61 13.57
C ARG A 246 -32.69 -41.79 14.32
N GLU A 247 -32.76 -42.78 15.16
CA GLU A 247 -33.98 -43.13 15.91
C GLU A 247 -34.43 -41.99 16.85
N ASP A 248 -33.50 -41.26 17.43
CA ASP A 248 -33.75 -40.12 18.31
C ASP A 248 -34.30 -38.89 17.57
N GLU A 249 -34.05 -38.77 16.28
CA GLU A 249 -34.58 -37.68 15.43
C GLU A 249 -36.05 -37.89 15.07
N ALA A 250 -36.49 -39.13 15.02
CA ALA A 250 -37.85 -39.49 14.71
C ALA A 250 -38.85 -39.28 15.89
N GLN A 251 -38.33 -39.25 17.14
CA GLN A 251 -39.17 -39.12 18.36
C GLN A 251 -39.37 -37.68 18.81
N SER A 252 -38.66 -36.73 18.25
CA SER A 252 -38.77 -35.30 18.59
C SER A 252 -39.76 -34.56 17.69
N SER A 253 -41.07 -34.86 17.85
CA SER A 253 -42.11 -34.04 17.27
C SER A 253 -42.21 -32.72 18.02
N GLY A 254 -41.49 -31.68 17.54
CA GLY A 254 -41.72 -30.35 18.08
C GLY A 254 -40.65 -29.30 18.05
N LYS A 255 -39.39 -29.64 17.77
CA LYS A 255 -38.36 -28.64 17.53
C LYS A 255 -37.36 -29.17 16.49
N MET A 256 -37.39 -28.64 15.26
CA MET A 256 -36.31 -28.83 14.27
C MET A 256 -34.95 -28.55 14.91
N LYS A 257 -34.18 -29.57 15.25
CA LYS A 257 -32.77 -29.48 15.48
C LYS A 257 -32.06 -29.94 14.21
N ASN A 258 -31.60 -28.95 13.49
CA ASN A 258 -30.39 -28.86 12.66
C ASN A 258 -30.18 -29.66 11.40
N SER A 259 -30.89 -30.73 11.01
CA SER A 259 -30.53 -31.43 9.77
C SER A 259 -31.42 -31.17 8.55
N GLY A 260 -32.67 -30.81 8.70
CA GLY A 260 -33.59 -30.57 7.57
C GLY A 260 -33.79 -31.75 6.60
N ILE A 261 -33.16 -32.92 6.88
CA ILE A 261 -33.27 -34.17 6.09
C ILE A 261 -34.27 -35.06 6.78
N PRO A 262 -35.23 -35.67 6.06
CA PRO A 262 -36.16 -36.67 6.62
C PRO A 262 -35.38 -37.81 7.28
N ALA A 263 -35.88 -38.30 8.44
CA ALA A 263 -35.19 -39.36 9.18
C ALA A 263 -35.08 -40.70 8.45
N ASN A 264 -35.91 -40.91 7.41
CA ASN A 264 -35.87 -42.07 6.52
C ASN A 264 -35.00 -41.87 5.27
N ARG A 265 -34.25 -40.75 5.14
CA ARG A 265 -33.48 -40.42 3.93
C ARG A 265 -31.99 -40.55 4.16
N ILE A 266 -31.27 -41.23 3.25
CA ILE A 266 -29.82 -41.18 3.09
C ILE A 266 -29.53 -40.37 1.85
N VAL A 267 -28.60 -39.42 1.97
CA VAL A 267 -28.15 -38.57 0.87
C VAL A 267 -26.76 -39.01 0.42
N PHE A 268 -26.62 -39.16 -0.90
CA PHE A 268 -25.37 -39.50 -1.56
C PHE A 268 -24.97 -38.41 -2.54
N SER A 269 -23.67 -38.13 -2.63
CA SER A 269 -23.14 -37.16 -3.58
C SER A 269 -21.82 -37.58 -4.17
N GLU A 270 -21.74 -37.56 -5.50
CA GLU A 270 -20.50 -37.73 -6.25
C GLU A 270 -19.63 -36.46 -6.20
N LYS A 271 -20.22 -35.31 -5.94
CA LYS A 271 -19.60 -34.02 -5.77
C LYS A 271 -19.58 -33.60 -4.29
N PHE A 272 -18.74 -32.64 -3.96
CA PHE A 272 -18.74 -32.02 -2.62
C PHE A 272 -20.02 -31.20 -2.43
N ALA A 273 -21.06 -31.84 -1.95
CA ALA A 273 -22.37 -31.22 -1.74
C ALA A 273 -22.90 -31.44 -0.32
N CYS A 274 -23.46 -30.38 0.25
CA CYS A 274 -24.19 -30.46 1.52
C CYS A 274 -25.61 -31.00 1.27
N PRO A 275 -25.96 -32.11 1.84
CA PRO A 275 -27.29 -32.69 1.60
C PRO A 275 -28.44 -31.86 2.18
N VAL A 276 -28.16 -31.05 3.19
CA VAL A 276 -29.19 -30.25 3.90
C VAL A 276 -29.49 -28.95 3.18
N SER A 277 -28.44 -28.22 2.84
CA SER A 277 -28.56 -26.84 2.28
C SER A 277 -28.52 -26.80 0.76
N GLY A 278 -28.14 -27.91 0.09
CA GLY A 278 -27.86 -27.91 -1.33
C GLY A 278 -26.60 -27.11 -1.75
N PHE A 279 -25.80 -26.65 -0.79
CA PHE A 279 -24.53 -26.03 -1.05
C PHE A 279 -23.59 -27.02 -1.72
N THR A 280 -23.02 -26.66 -2.85
CA THR A 280 -22.11 -27.50 -3.64
C THR A 280 -20.82 -26.78 -3.95
N ILE A 281 -19.72 -27.51 -3.86
CA ILE A 281 -18.41 -27.06 -4.35
C ILE A 281 -18.13 -27.87 -5.62
N PRO A 282 -18.15 -27.26 -6.81
CA PRO A 282 -18.05 -27.99 -8.06
C PRO A 282 -16.72 -28.73 -8.23
N GLU A 283 -15.62 -28.08 -7.87
CA GLU A 283 -14.27 -28.64 -7.95
C GLU A 283 -13.34 -27.90 -7.00
N ILE A 284 -12.51 -28.66 -6.26
CA ILE A 284 -11.53 -28.07 -5.33
C ILE A 284 -10.16 -28.04 -6.03
N GLU A 285 -9.96 -26.96 -6.78
CA GLU A 285 -8.72 -26.65 -7.48
C GLU A 285 -8.07 -25.37 -6.90
N PRO A 286 -6.76 -25.12 -7.14
CA PRO A 286 -6.10 -23.88 -6.69
C PRO A 286 -6.76 -22.60 -7.22
N ARG A 287 -7.48 -22.66 -8.36
CA ARG A 287 -8.23 -21.53 -8.92
C ARG A 287 -9.41 -21.11 -8.06
N LEU A 288 -10.02 -22.05 -7.32
CA LEU A 288 -11.11 -21.75 -6.38
C LEU A 288 -10.67 -20.78 -5.27
N PHE A 289 -9.40 -20.80 -4.91
CA PHE A 289 -8.83 -19.92 -3.86
C PHE A 289 -8.18 -18.66 -4.44
N SER A 290 -8.35 -18.38 -5.73
CA SER A 290 -7.79 -17.18 -6.35
C SER A 290 -8.81 -16.04 -6.39
N PHE A 291 -8.56 -14.96 -5.67
CA PHE A 291 -9.38 -13.76 -5.75
C PHE A 291 -9.14 -12.94 -7.04
N ASN A 292 -8.18 -13.35 -7.88
CA ASN A 292 -7.92 -12.78 -9.21
C ASN A 292 -8.62 -13.56 -10.33
N ALA A 293 -9.22 -14.71 -10.01
CA ALA A 293 -9.92 -15.56 -10.97
C ALA A 293 -11.43 -15.55 -10.69
N PRO A 294 -12.29 -15.52 -11.74
CA PRO A 294 -13.75 -15.52 -11.56
C PRO A 294 -14.29 -16.72 -10.75
N GLN A 295 -13.55 -17.84 -10.75
CA GLN A 295 -13.93 -19.05 -10.03
C GLN A 295 -13.87 -18.86 -8.51
N GLY A 296 -12.91 -18.05 -8.01
CA GLY A 296 -12.68 -17.84 -6.57
C GLY A 296 -13.08 -16.46 -6.07
N ALA A 297 -13.06 -15.44 -6.92
CA ALA A 297 -13.33 -14.06 -6.52
C ALA A 297 -14.77 -13.86 -6.01
N CYS A 298 -14.93 -13.11 -4.93
CA CYS A 298 -16.24 -12.68 -4.46
C CYS A 298 -16.93 -11.83 -5.55
N PRO A 299 -18.12 -12.19 -6.02
CA PRO A 299 -18.79 -11.49 -7.13
C PRO A 299 -19.28 -10.09 -6.75
N ALA A 300 -19.41 -9.79 -5.46
CA ALA A 300 -19.89 -8.49 -4.98
C ALA A 300 -18.79 -7.41 -5.00
N CYS A 301 -17.51 -7.79 -4.85
CA CYS A 301 -16.36 -6.87 -4.84
C CYS A 301 -15.29 -7.26 -5.88
N ASP A 302 -15.57 -8.20 -6.79
CA ASP A 302 -14.63 -8.69 -7.79
C ASP A 302 -13.27 -9.10 -7.21
N GLY A 303 -13.27 -9.68 -6.00
CA GLY A 303 -12.06 -10.13 -5.30
C GLY A 303 -11.23 -9.01 -4.66
N LEU A 304 -11.75 -7.80 -4.56
CA LEU A 304 -11.06 -6.69 -3.89
C LEU A 304 -11.13 -6.78 -2.36
N GLY A 305 -12.17 -7.42 -1.82
CA GLY A 305 -12.42 -7.51 -0.37
C GLY A 305 -13.06 -6.26 0.22
N GLU A 306 -13.06 -5.18 -0.52
CA GLU A 306 -13.56 -3.86 -0.11
C GLU A 306 -14.37 -3.21 -1.22
N ARG A 307 -15.17 -2.23 -0.85
CA ARG A 307 -15.88 -1.33 -1.76
C ARG A 307 -15.54 0.09 -1.42
N GLN A 308 -15.37 0.91 -2.45
CA GLN A 308 -15.18 2.34 -2.27
C GLN A 308 -16.54 2.99 -2.09
N GLU A 309 -16.80 3.52 -0.90
CA GLU A 309 -18.05 4.21 -0.56
C GLU A 309 -17.77 5.66 -0.18
N PHE A 310 -18.70 6.55 -0.52
CA PHE A 310 -18.57 7.94 -0.09
C PHE A 310 -18.80 8.05 1.41
N ASP A 311 -17.78 8.54 2.09
CA ASP A 311 -17.72 8.63 3.53
C ASP A 311 -18.32 9.95 4.02
N PRO A 312 -19.36 9.93 4.86
CA PRO A 312 -19.90 11.13 5.47
C PRO A 312 -18.86 12.01 6.18
N GLU A 313 -17.86 11.40 6.84
CA GLU A 313 -16.80 12.14 7.54
C GLU A 313 -15.86 12.85 6.56
N LEU A 314 -15.58 12.27 5.39
CA LEU A 314 -14.81 12.93 4.33
C LEU A 314 -15.61 13.98 3.58
N VAL A 315 -16.93 13.79 3.48
CA VAL A 315 -17.85 14.79 2.89
C VAL A 315 -18.01 15.98 3.82
N VAL A 316 -18.06 15.78 5.14
CA VAL A 316 -18.17 16.82 6.18
C VAL A 316 -17.06 16.64 7.22
N PRO A 317 -15.81 16.90 6.89
CA PRO A 317 -14.67 16.63 7.78
C PRO A 317 -14.51 17.61 8.94
N ASN A 318 -15.18 18.76 8.88
CA ASN A 318 -15.18 19.75 9.97
C ASN A 318 -16.60 20.14 10.34
N GLU A 319 -17.12 19.49 11.36
CA GLU A 319 -18.49 19.69 11.85
C GLU A 319 -18.73 21.04 12.53
N ASN A 320 -17.68 21.78 12.89
CA ASN A 320 -17.80 23.14 13.45
C ASN A 320 -18.14 24.19 12.39
N LEU A 321 -18.09 23.84 11.12
CA LEU A 321 -18.47 24.73 10.01
C LEU A 321 -19.98 24.65 9.77
N SER A 322 -20.57 25.77 9.36
CA SER A 322 -21.94 25.81 8.85
C SER A 322 -21.97 25.44 7.35
N LEU A 323 -23.16 25.08 6.85
CA LEU A 323 -23.37 24.84 5.41
C LEU A 323 -22.95 26.04 4.55
N LYS A 324 -23.22 27.24 5.01
CA LYS A 324 -22.83 28.50 4.34
C LYS A 324 -21.31 28.73 4.34
N LYS A 325 -20.61 28.26 5.37
CA LYS A 325 -19.13 28.28 5.48
C LYS A 325 -18.47 27.08 4.81
N GLY A 326 -19.25 26.22 4.14
CA GLY A 326 -18.73 25.11 3.34
C GLY A 326 -18.48 23.83 4.12
N ALA A 327 -19.29 23.49 5.11
CA ALA A 327 -19.24 22.21 5.82
C ALA A 327 -19.25 21.02 4.86
N VAL A 328 -20.07 21.06 3.80
CA VAL A 328 -20.12 20.05 2.73
C VAL A 328 -19.04 20.35 1.69
N VAL A 329 -17.89 19.76 1.84
CA VAL A 329 -16.66 20.04 1.07
C VAL A 329 -16.81 19.83 -0.44
N PRO A 330 -17.43 18.74 -0.95
CA PRO A 330 -17.56 18.53 -2.40
C PRO A 330 -18.32 19.66 -3.12
N TRP A 331 -19.17 20.40 -2.39
CA TRP A 331 -19.97 21.51 -2.93
C TRP A 331 -19.40 22.90 -2.61
N ALA A 332 -18.37 22.97 -1.79
CA ALA A 332 -17.75 24.21 -1.30
C ALA A 332 -16.36 24.48 -1.91
N LYS A 333 -16.12 24.06 -3.16
CA LYS A 333 -14.81 24.25 -3.84
C LYS A 333 -14.52 25.71 -4.21
N SER A 334 -15.55 26.55 -4.33
CA SER A 334 -15.44 27.98 -4.51
C SER A 334 -15.76 28.71 -3.20
N ASN A 335 -15.15 29.86 -2.98
CA ASN A 335 -15.51 30.73 -1.86
C ASN A 335 -16.08 32.04 -2.44
N PRO A 336 -17.39 32.28 -2.31
CA PRO A 336 -18.42 31.49 -1.61
C PRO A 336 -18.78 30.16 -2.31
N PRO A 337 -19.41 29.22 -1.60
CA PRO A 337 -19.88 27.95 -2.18
C PRO A 337 -20.81 28.17 -3.38
N SER A 338 -20.86 27.14 -4.27
CA SER A 338 -21.66 27.21 -5.51
C SER A 338 -23.10 27.69 -5.27
N PRO A 339 -23.56 28.74 -5.97
CA PRO A 339 -24.91 29.27 -5.81
C PRO A 339 -26.01 28.21 -6.01
N TYR A 340 -25.81 27.25 -6.92
CA TYR A 340 -26.76 26.17 -7.20
C TYR A 340 -27.00 25.32 -5.97
N TYR A 341 -25.91 24.80 -5.37
CA TYR A 341 -26.02 23.95 -4.19
C TYR A 341 -26.55 24.72 -2.98
N MET A 342 -26.20 25.99 -2.83
CA MET A 342 -26.73 26.83 -1.77
C MET A 342 -28.24 27.07 -1.89
N GLN A 343 -28.78 27.20 -3.10
CA GLN A 343 -30.22 27.30 -3.35
C GLN A 343 -30.96 25.97 -3.02
N VAL A 344 -30.36 24.83 -3.36
CA VAL A 344 -30.88 23.51 -2.99
C VAL A 344 -30.94 23.38 -1.47
N LEU A 345 -29.82 23.62 -0.78
CA LEU A 345 -29.75 23.57 0.68
C LEU A 345 -30.71 24.57 1.35
N GLY A 346 -30.85 25.78 0.80
CA GLY A 346 -31.79 26.77 1.27
C GLY A 346 -33.28 26.37 1.09
N SER A 347 -33.56 25.54 0.08
CA SER A 347 -34.90 24.98 -0.11
C SER A 347 -35.19 23.88 0.92
N LEU A 348 -34.22 23.02 1.17
CA LEU A 348 -34.30 22.00 2.23
C LEU A 348 -34.41 22.61 3.64
N ALA A 349 -33.64 23.69 3.89
CA ALA A 349 -33.66 24.41 5.16
C ALA A 349 -35.07 24.94 5.50
N ARG A 350 -35.77 25.46 4.49
CA ARG A 350 -37.17 25.94 4.66
C ARG A 350 -38.17 24.80 4.88
N GLU A 351 -37.99 23.69 4.18
CA GLU A 351 -38.90 22.54 4.27
C GLU A 351 -38.74 21.80 5.60
N TYR A 352 -37.52 21.63 6.06
CA TYR A 352 -37.18 20.83 7.26
C TYR A 352 -36.81 21.67 8.49
N GLY A 353 -36.94 22.99 8.44
CA GLY A 353 -36.85 23.88 9.62
C GLY A 353 -35.45 24.04 10.22
N PHE A 354 -34.38 24.04 9.42
CA PHE A 354 -33.03 24.32 9.89
C PHE A 354 -32.43 25.57 9.25
N ALA A 355 -31.37 26.15 9.84
CA ALA A 355 -30.70 27.32 9.32
C ALA A 355 -29.35 26.99 8.66
N LEU A 356 -29.00 27.64 7.55
CA LEU A 356 -27.74 27.41 6.84
C LEU A 356 -26.51 27.93 7.59
N ASP A 357 -26.70 28.85 8.54
CA ASP A 357 -25.61 29.42 9.36
C ASP A 357 -25.31 28.60 10.62
N THR A 358 -26.13 27.61 10.94
CA THR A 358 -25.93 26.69 12.07
C THR A 358 -24.73 25.76 11.78
N ALA A 359 -23.85 25.57 12.77
CA ALA A 359 -22.76 24.63 12.66
C ALA A 359 -23.30 23.21 12.40
N TRP A 360 -22.59 22.41 11.61
CA TRP A 360 -23.03 21.06 11.28
C TRP A 360 -23.30 20.22 12.53
N THR A 361 -22.44 20.35 13.56
CA THR A 361 -22.60 19.63 14.83
C THR A 361 -23.95 19.89 15.48
N ASP A 362 -24.47 21.13 15.38
CA ASP A 362 -25.70 21.59 16.03
C ASP A 362 -26.97 21.41 15.16
N LEU A 363 -26.82 20.92 13.93
CA LEU A 363 -27.97 20.60 13.08
C LEU A 363 -28.77 19.40 13.63
N PRO A 364 -30.10 19.39 13.47
CA PRO A 364 -30.92 18.24 13.81
C PRO A 364 -30.43 16.96 13.09
N PRO A 365 -30.43 15.79 13.74
CA PRO A 365 -30.01 14.53 13.13
C PRO A 365 -30.74 14.21 11.82
N GLU A 366 -32.04 14.50 11.75
CA GLU A 366 -32.86 14.29 10.55
C GLU A 366 -32.38 15.17 9.38
N ALA A 367 -32.00 16.43 9.66
CA ALA A 367 -31.46 17.33 8.64
C ALA A 367 -30.12 16.82 8.08
N LYS A 368 -29.24 16.29 8.95
CA LYS A 368 -27.96 15.67 8.54
C LYS A 368 -28.20 14.49 7.60
N ILE A 369 -29.12 13.59 7.96
CA ILE A 369 -29.49 12.41 7.16
C ILE A 369 -30.04 12.84 5.79
N ILE A 370 -30.96 13.83 5.76
CA ILE A 370 -31.54 14.30 4.51
C ILE A 370 -30.50 14.97 3.62
N ILE A 371 -29.60 15.77 4.19
CA ILE A 371 -28.53 16.42 3.42
C ILE A 371 -27.59 15.37 2.81
N LEU A 372 -27.17 14.37 3.59
CA LEU A 372 -26.24 13.34 3.13
C LEU A 372 -26.87 12.30 2.21
N HIS A 373 -28.01 11.72 2.61
CA HIS A 373 -28.61 10.55 1.96
C HIS A 373 -29.88 10.85 1.16
N GLY A 374 -30.39 12.09 1.24
CA GLY A 374 -31.57 12.51 0.50
C GLY A 374 -32.90 12.22 1.19
N THR A 375 -33.98 12.48 0.44
CA THR A 375 -35.37 12.43 0.99
C THR A 375 -36.05 11.08 0.84
N GLY A 376 -35.32 10.02 0.49
CA GLY A 376 -35.87 8.65 0.37
C GLY A 376 -37.05 8.54 -0.62
N GLY A 377 -36.98 9.30 -1.72
CA GLY A 377 -38.04 9.32 -2.75
C GLY A 377 -39.18 10.33 -2.49
N LYS A 378 -39.25 10.95 -1.33
CA LYS A 378 -40.25 12.02 -1.05
C LYS A 378 -39.92 13.27 -1.84
N PRO A 379 -40.87 13.83 -2.63
CA PRO A 379 -40.62 15.02 -3.41
C PRO A 379 -40.56 16.28 -2.52
N VAL A 380 -39.56 17.13 -2.78
CA VAL A 380 -39.34 18.43 -2.11
C VAL A 380 -39.42 19.55 -3.14
N THR A 381 -39.93 20.69 -2.73
CA THR A 381 -39.99 21.86 -3.59
C THR A 381 -38.66 22.61 -3.57
N LEU A 382 -37.86 22.45 -4.63
CA LEU A 382 -36.62 23.14 -4.83
C LEU A 382 -36.85 24.46 -5.58
N ARG A 383 -36.43 25.58 -4.98
CA ARG A 383 -36.56 26.92 -5.54
C ARG A 383 -35.21 27.40 -6.07
N PHE A 384 -35.19 27.80 -7.34
CA PHE A 384 -34.01 28.30 -8.03
C PHE A 384 -34.27 29.74 -8.48
N GLN A 385 -33.23 30.59 -8.33
CA GLN A 385 -33.22 31.95 -8.81
C GLN A 385 -32.06 32.15 -9.78
N ASP A 386 -32.37 32.49 -11.00
CA ASP A 386 -31.42 32.83 -12.06
C ASP A 386 -31.66 34.27 -12.53
N GLY A 387 -30.85 35.19 -11.99
CA GLY A 387 -31.05 36.61 -12.19
C GLY A 387 -32.40 37.08 -11.66
N LYS A 388 -33.27 37.58 -12.55
CA LYS A 388 -34.63 38.09 -12.22
C LYS A 388 -35.72 37.00 -12.31
N LYS A 389 -35.39 35.79 -12.81
CA LYS A 389 -36.38 34.71 -12.96
C LYS A 389 -36.26 33.76 -11.78
N SER A 390 -37.39 33.39 -11.19
CA SER A 390 -37.47 32.36 -10.16
C SER A 390 -38.36 31.25 -10.68
N TYR A 391 -37.95 29.98 -10.45
CA TYR A 391 -38.74 28.82 -10.82
C TYR A 391 -38.66 27.75 -9.71
N GLU A 392 -39.70 26.96 -9.59
CA GLU A 392 -39.80 25.89 -8.62
C GLU A 392 -39.85 24.53 -9.33
N VAL A 393 -39.12 23.56 -8.76
CA VAL A 393 -39.12 22.17 -9.26
C VAL A 393 -39.46 21.24 -8.11
N LYS A 394 -40.50 20.45 -8.24
CA LYS A 394 -40.89 19.44 -7.25
C LYS A 394 -40.30 18.09 -7.65
N LYS A 395 -39.28 17.64 -6.93
CA LYS A 395 -38.59 16.34 -7.16
C LYS A 395 -37.98 15.83 -5.87
N PRO A 396 -37.73 14.49 -5.77
CA PRO A 396 -36.95 13.95 -4.67
C PRO A 396 -35.55 14.53 -4.67
N PHE A 397 -34.99 14.77 -3.50
CA PHE A 397 -33.59 15.16 -3.33
C PHE A 397 -32.73 13.91 -3.14
N GLU A 398 -31.70 13.76 -3.98
CA GLU A 398 -30.84 12.55 -4.01
C GLU A 398 -29.81 12.48 -2.87
N GLY A 399 -29.62 13.55 -2.10
CA GLY A 399 -28.56 13.67 -1.11
C GLY A 399 -27.18 13.98 -1.73
N VAL A 400 -26.24 14.41 -0.88
CA VAL A 400 -24.87 14.67 -1.30
C VAL A 400 -24.22 13.39 -1.79
N ILE A 401 -24.32 12.29 -1.03
CA ILE A 401 -23.72 10.98 -1.37
C ILE A 401 -24.33 10.43 -2.67
N GLY A 402 -25.64 10.52 -2.84
CA GLY A 402 -26.32 10.13 -4.09
C GLY A 402 -25.82 10.93 -5.30
N ASN A 403 -25.67 12.26 -5.12
CA ASN A 403 -25.12 13.15 -6.15
C ASN A 403 -23.68 12.77 -6.54
N LEU A 404 -22.82 12.51 -5.56
CA LEU A 404 -21.43 12.11 -5.79
C LEU A 404 -21.35 10.75 -6.52
N ASN A 405 -22.13 9.76 -6.11
CA ASN A 405 -22.23 8.44 -6.77
C ASN A 405 -22.64 8.59 -8.24
N ARG A 406 -23.72 9.32 -8.52
CA ARG A 406 -24.18 9.58 -9.89
C ARG A 406 -23.11 10.27 -10.73
N ARG A 407 -22.42 11.27 -10.17
CA ARG A 407 -21.34 12.00 -10.87
C ARG A 407 -20.16 11.08 -11.16
N LEU A 408 -19.79 10.19 -10.24
CA LEU A 408 -18.70 9.24 -10.42
C LEU A 408 -19.00 8.26 -11.57
N LEU A 409 -20.24 7.77 -11.65
CA LEU A 409 -20.67 6.85 -12.72
C LEU A 409 -20.77 7.53 -14.10
N GLN A 410 -21.13 8.82 -14.14
CA GLN A 410 -21.37 9.55 -15.39
C GLN A 410 -20.13 10.26 -15.95
N THR A 411 -19.06 10.42 -15.15
CA THR A 411 -17.89 11.15 -15.62
C THR A 411 -16.93 10.29 -16.44
N GLU A 412 -16.50 10.80 -17.58
CA GLU A 412 -15.41 10.22 -18.40
C GLU A 412 -14.04 10.83 -18.05
N SER A 413 -14.02 11.94 -17.32
CA SER A 413 -12.80 12.64 -16.93
C SER A 413 -12.04 11.90 -15.83
N ALA A 414 -10.82 11.46 -16.11
CA ALA A 414 -9.92 10.84 -15.14
C ALA A 414 -9.64 11.77 -13.94
N TRP A 415 -9.45 13.08 -14.21
CA TRP A 415 -9.27 14.08 -13.16
C TRP A 415 -10.48 14.19 -12.23
N MET A 416 -11.71 14.16 -12.79
CA MET A 416 -12.93 14.23 -11.98
C MET A 416 -13.11 12.96 -11.15
N ARG A 417 -12.77 11.78 -11.68
CA ARG A 417 -12.78 10.52 -10.92
C ARG A 417 -11.80 10.57 -9.75
N GLU A 418 -10.56 11.03 -9.99
CA GLU A 418 -9.56 11.20 -8.94
C GLU A 418 -10.02 12.21 -7.88
N GLU A 419 -10.66 13.29 -8.29
CA GLU A 419 -11.17 14.29 -7.37
C GLU A 419 -12.33 13.79 -6.49
N LEU A 420 -13.24 12.99 -7.07
CA LEU A 420 -14.35 12.38 -6.33
C LEU A 420 -13.86 11.27 -5.40
N SER A 421 -12.84 10.51 -5.79
CA SER A 421 -12.29 9.43 -4.96
C SER A 421 -11.71 9.91 -3.62
N LYS A 422 -11.36 11.20 -3.51
CA LYS A 422 -10.90 11.79 -2.24
C LYS A 422 -11.95 11.80 -1.13
N TYR A 423 -13.21 11.61 -1.47
CA TYR A 423 -14.34 11.56 -0.53
C TYR A 423 -14.82 10.14 -0.30
N GLN A 424 -14.09 9.14 -0.81
CA GLN A 424 -14.40 7.73 -0.62
C GLN A 424 -13.46 7.09 0.38
N THR A 425 -14.01 6.17 1.17
CA THR A 425 -13.28 5.27 2.07
C THR A 425 -13.50 3.84 1.62
N ALA A 426 -12.48 3.02 1.76
CA ALA A 426 -12.57 1.60 1.52
C ALA A 426 -13.29 0.92 2.70
N MET A 427 -14.48 0.41 2.47
CA MET A 427 -15.25 -0.34 3.46
C MET A 427 -15.18 -1.85 3.16
N PRO A 428 -15.06 -2.72 4.17
CA PRO A 428 -15.09 -4.17 3.95
C PRO A 428 -16.35 -4.58 3.17
N CYS A 429 -16.19 -5.42 2.18
CA CYS A 429 -17.31 -5.91 1.38
C CYS A 429 -18.30 -6.67 2.29
N GLU A 430 -19.59 -6.30 2.28
CA GLU A 430 -20.65 -6.91 3.12
C GLU A 430 -20.86 -8.40 2.84
N THR A 431 -20.54 -8.87 1.62
CA THR A 431 -20.73 -10.27 1.23
C THR A 431 -19.60 -11.17 1.69
N CYS A 432 -18.33 -10.74 1.55
CA CYS A 432 -17.17 -11.56 1.91
C CYS A 432 -16.47 -11.09 3.18
N HIS A 433 -16.90 -9.99 3.81
CA HIS A 433 -16.33 -9.43 5.03
C HIS A 433 -14.80 -9.25 4.96
N GLY A 434 -14.31 -8.81 3.80
CA GLY A 434 -12.89 -8.62 3.54
C GLY A 434 -12.12 -9.85 3.07
N ALA A 435 -12.74 -11.05 3.05
CA ALA A 435 -12.07 -12.29 2.67
C ALA A 435 -11.74 -12.42 1.18
N ARG A 436 -12.26 -11.54 0.31
CA ARG A 436 -12.02 -11.48 -1.15
C ARG A 436 -12.55 -12.66 -1.96
N LEU A 437 -12.91 -13.77 -1.31
CA LEU A 437 -13.26 -15.05 -1.92
C LEU A 437 -14.75 -15.35 -1.84
N LYS A 438 -15.20 -16.27 -2.69
CA LYS A 438 -16.53 -16.84 -2.66
C LYS A 438 -16.77 -17.71 -1.42
N PRO A 439 -18.05 -17.92 -0.98
CA PRO A 439 -18.37 -18.82 0.11
C PRO A 439 -17.86 -20.26 -0.08
N GLU A 440 -17.83 -20.74 -1.34
CA GLU A 440 -17.34 -22.09 -1.67
C GLU A 440 -15.85 -22.27 -1.35
N ALA A 441 -15.04 -21.21 -1.60
CA ALA A 441 -13.63 -21.22 -1.24
C ALA A 441 -13.41 -21.16 0.27
N LEU A 442 -14.18 -20.33 0.96
CA LEU A 442 -14.10 -20.15 2.42
C LEU A 442 -14.67 -21.37 3.18
N ALA A 443 -15.48 -22.18 2.50
CA ALA A 443 -15.99 -23.43 3.07
C ALA A 443 -14.92 -24.54 3.18
N VAL A 444 -13.79 -24.41 2.46
CA VAL A 444 -12.68 -25.36 2.56
C VAL A 444 -11.74 -24.94 3.68
N ARG A 445 -11.55 -25.78 4.67
CA ARG A 445 -10.77 -25.49 5.87
C ARG A 445 -9.57 -26.42 6.01
N LEU A 446 -8.48 -25.89 6.51
CA LEU A 446 -7.26 -26.59 6.88
C LEU A 446 -7.02 -26.44 8.38
N ALA A 447 -6.95 -27.52 9.12
CA ALA A 447 -6.90 -27.50 10.60
C ALA A 447 -7.99 -26.62 11.24
N GLY A 448 -9.18 -26.58 10.64
CA GLY A 448 -10.34 -25.83 11.11
C GLY A 448 -10.47 -24.40 10.59
N GLU A 449 -9.49 -23.91 9.82
CA GLU A 449 -9.44 -22.52 9.34
C GLU A 449 -9.55 -22.41 7.83
N ASP A 450 -10.27 -21.42 7.33
CA ASP A 450 -10.25 -21.06 5.91
C ASP A 450 -8.97 -20.26 5.55
N ILE A 451 -8.68 -20.16 4.26
CA ILE A 451 -7.47 -19.50 3.77
C ILE A 451 -7.39 -18.01 4.15
N SER A 452 -8.54 -17.31 4.27
CA SER A 452 -8.55 -15.88 4.59
C SER A 452 -8.15 -15.60 6.04
N VAL A 453 -8.47 -16.48 6.97
CA VAL A 453 -8.01 -16.38 8.37
C VAL A 453 -6.50 -16.48 8.43
N SER A 454 -5.92 -17.42 7.67
CA SER A 454 -4.45 -17.58 7.64
C SER A 454 -3.74 -16.41 6.98
N THR A 455 -4.33 -15.75 5.98
CA THR A 455 -3.74 -14.56 5.35
C THR A 455 -3.81 -13.31 6.23
N ARG A 456 -4.73 -13.23 7.17
CA ARG A 456 -4.81 -12.11 8.13
C ARG A 456 -3.76 -12.16 9.24
N ARG A 457 -3.05 -13.29 9.37
CA ARG A 457 -1.95 -13.43 10.33
C ARG A 457 -0.78 -12.53 9.98
N SER A 458 -0.07 -12.08 11.01
CA SER A 458 1.26 -11.51 10.82
C SER A 458 2.23 -12.58 10.29
N VAL A 459 3.34 -12.15 9.69
CA VAL A 459 4.38 -13.05 9.18
C VAL A 459 4.88 -13.99 10.28
N VAL A 460 5.12 -13.48 11.49
CA VAL A 460 5.60 -14.29 12.61
C VAL A 460 4.55 -15.32 13.08
N ASP A 461 3.28 -14.91 13.16
CA ASP A 461 2.21 -15.82 13.58
C ASP A 461 1.90 -16.86 12.49
N ALA A 462 1.99 -16.48 11.21
CA ALA A 462 1.88 -17.40 10.08
C ALA A 462 3.03 -18.43 10.08
N LEU A 463 4.27 -17.98 10.32
CA LEU A 463 5.43 -18.85 10.44
C LEU A 463 5.22 -19.88 11.56
N GLY A 464 4.75 -19.46 12.73
CA GLY A 464 4.41 -20.35 13.84
C GLY A 464 3.32 -21.35 13.47
N PHE A 465 2.24 -20.90 12.82
CA PHE A 465 1.13 -21.74 12.39
C PHE A 465 1.57 -22.83 11.39
N PHE A 466 2.25 -22.44 10.30
CA PHE A 466 2.66 -23.40 9.27
C PHE A 466 3.77 -24.34 9.75
N SER A 467 4.65 -23.90 10.66
CA SER A 467 5.67 -24.75 11.27
C SER A 467 5.08 -25.84 12.19
N THR A 468 3.95 -25.55 12.86
CA THR A 468 3.28 -26.50 13.76
C THR A 468 2.17 -27.29 13.08
N LEU A 469 1.76 -26.92 11.88
CA LEU A 469 0.68 -27.55 11.13
C LEU A 469 0.85 -29.06 10.92
N PRO A 470 2.04 -29.61 10.66
CA PRO A 470 2.24 -31.05 10.51
C PRO A 470 1.72 -31.89 11.68
N VAL A 471 1.73 -31.35 12.89
CA VAL A 471 1.21 -32.06 14.09
C VAL A 471 -0.31 -32.23 14.06
N LYS A 472 -1.02 -31.36 13.32
CA LYS A 472 -2.48 -31.35 13.19
C LYS A 472 -3.00 -32.14 11.99
N LEU A 473 -2.09 -32.61 11.13
CA LEU A 473 -2.42 -33.33 9.90
C LEU A 473 -2.19 -34.83 10.10
N ASN A 474 -2.97 -35.65 9.38
CA ASN A 474 -2.72 -37.10 9.32
C ASN A 474 -1.52 -37.45 8.41
N ASP A 475 -1.07 -38.72 8.42
CA ASP A 475 0.12 -39.15 7.67
C ASP A 475 0.01 -38.91 6.16
N GLN A 476 -1.14 -39.16 5.55
CA GLN A 476 -1.39 -38.93 4.13
C GLN A 476 -1.34 -37.44 3.80
N GLN A 477 -2.00 -36.63 4.61
CA GLN A 477 -2.00 -35.14 4.46
C GLN A 477 -0.58 -34.60 4.61
N ASN A 478 0.21 -35.12 5.56
CA ASN A 478 1.60 -34.72 5.77
C ASN A 478 2.48 -35.05 4.57
N GLN A 479 2.31 -36.24 3.95
CA GLN A 479 3.05 -36.59 2.73
C GLN A 479 2.77 -35.58 1.58
N ILE A 480 1.51 -35.18 1.39
CA ILE A 480 1.11 -34.20 0.36
C ILE A 480 1.63 -32.79 0.71
N ALA A 481 1.50 -32.40 1.97
CA ALA A 481 1.80 -31.03 2.42
C ALA A 481 3.31 -30.76 2.53
N LYS A 482 4.15 -31.74 2.72
CA LYS A 482 5.58 -31.62 3.08
C LYS A 482 6.36 -30.66 2.20
N ALA A 483 6.28 -30.81 0.86
CA ALA A 483 7.00 -29.94 -0.06
C ALA A 483 6.43 -28.52 -0.07
N ILE A 484 5.10 -28.39 0.00
CA ILE A 484 4.41 -27.09 -0.01
C ILE A 484 4.70 -26.31 1.27
N LEU A 485 4.65 -26.97 2.43
CA LEU A 485 4.93 -26.35 3.73
C LEU A 485 6.39 -25.89 3.82
N LYS A 486 7.33 -26.65 3.27
CA LYS A 486 8.74 -26.24 3.21
C LYS A 486 8.86 -24.87 2.53
N GLU A 487 8.27 -24.70 1.35
CA GLU A 487 8.32 -23.44 0.59
C GLU A 487 7.65 -22.27 1.34
N ILE A 488 6.49 -22.51 1.97
CA ILE A 488 5.80 -21.48 2.76
C ILE A 488 6.66 -21.04 3.95
N VAL A 489 7.19 -21.99 4.72
CA VAL A 489 7.98 -21.71 5.93
C VAL A 489 9.29 -21.01 5.59
N GLU A 490 9.97 -21.40 4.51
CA GLU A 490 11.19 -20.76 4.05
C GLU A 490 10.93 -19.29 3.66
N ARG A 491 9.89 -19.02 2.85
CA ARG A 491 9.54 -17.64 2.43
C ARG A 491 9.11 -16.77 3.60
N LEU A 492 8.32 -17.31 4.53
CA LEU A 492 7.96 -16.60 5.76
C LEU A 492 9.20 -16.32 6.63
N GLY A 493 10.14 -17.28 6.71
CA GLY A 493 11.41 -17.11 7.39
C GLY A 493 12.24 -15.96 6.80
N PHE A 494 12.28 -15.82 5.46
CA PHE A 494 12.98 -14.71 4.82
C PHE A 494 12.34 -13.35 5.15
N LEU A 495 11.00 -13.27 5.11
CA LEU A 495 10.28 -12.04 5.52
C LEU A 495 10.57 -11.67 6.98
N ASN A 496 10.57 -12.65 7.88
CA ASN A 496 10.92 -12.47 9.28
C ASN A 496 12.36 -11.96 9.45
N ASN A 497 13.31 -12.52 8.68
CA ASN A 497 14.72 -12.16 8.77
C ASN A 497 15.04 -10.75 8.24
N VAL A 498 14.22 -10.22 7.32
CA VAL A 498 14.37 -8.81 6.86
C VAL A 498 13.60 -7.81 7.74
N GLY A 499 13.11 -8.23 8.93
CA GLY A 499 12.41 -7.34 9.87
C GLY A 499 10.99 -6.97 9.45
N LEU A 500 10.27 -7.86 8.74
CA LEU A 500 8.88 -7.67 8.33
C LEU A 500 7.92 -8.61 9.08
N ASP A 501 8.31 -9.06 10.26
CA ASP A 501 7.59 -9.99 11.12
C ASP A 501 6.19 -9.52 11.53
N TYR A 502 6.00 -8.21 11.62
CA TYR A 502 4.74 -7.56 12.02
C TYR A 502 3.71 -7.41 10.87
N LEU A 503 4.11 -7.55 9.60
CA LEU A 503 3.20 -7.38 8.47
C LEU A 503 2.20 -8.52 8.35
N ASN A 504 0.94 -8.20 8.06
CA ASN A 504 -0.06 -9.20 7.72
C ASN A 504 0.09 -9.63 6.26
N LEU A 505 -0.18 -10.90 5.98
CA LEU A 505 -0.03 -11.46 4.63
C LEU A 505 -1.08 -10.90 3.63
N ASP A 506 -2.25 -10.49 4.11
CA ASP A 506 -3.31 -9.88 3.28
C ASP A 506 -3.14 -8.37 3.06
N ARG A 507 -2.14 -7.74 3.70
CA ARG A 507 -1.90 -6.30 3.56
C ARG A 507 -1.61 -5.94 2.11
N THR A 508 -2.35 -4.97 1.58
CA THR A 508 -2.22 -4.52 0.19
C THR A 508 -0.91 -3.77 -0.04
N SER A 509 -0.25 -4.03 -1.18
CA SER A 509 1.04 -3.42 -1.52
C SER A 509 0.97 -1.89 -1.62
N GLY A 510 -0.18 -1.32 -1.96
CA GLY A 510 -0.38 0.14 -1.99
C GLY A 510 -0.32 0.85 -0.64
N THR A 511 -0.41 0.10 0.48
CA THR A 511 -0.32 0.63 1.86
C THR A 511 1.06 0.47 2.48
N LEU A 512 1.99 -0.17 1.78
CA LEU A 512 3.35 -0.39 2.25
C LEU A 512 4.21 0.87 2.09
N SER A 513 5.11 1.10 3.02
CA SER A 513 6.17 2.08 2.84
C SER A 513 7.16 1.64 1.74
N GLY A 514 7.95 2.58 1.22
CA GLY A 514 8.98 2.27 0.22
C GLY A 514 9.97 1.21 0.72
N GLY A 515 10.44 1.33 1.95
CA GLY A 515 11.35 0.38 2.57
C GLY A 515 10.72 -1.00 2.83
N GLU A 516 9.45 -1.06 3.27
CA GLU A 516 8.73 -2.35 3.41
C GLU A 516 8.63 -3.08 2.06
N SER A 517 8.24 -2.36 1.00
CA SER A 517 8.13 -2.93 -0.35
C SER A 517 9.48 -3.43 -0.88
N GLN A 518 10.54 -2.69 -0.66
CA GLN A 518 11.90 -3.06 -1.04
C GLN A 518 12.35 -4.33 -0.33
N ARG A 519 12.14 -4.44 0.98
CA ARG A 519 12.49 -5.63 1.77
C ARG A 519 11.67 -6.86 1.40
N ILE A 520 10.39 -6.70 1.02
CA ILE A 520 9.58 -7.79 0.47
C ILE A 520 10.21 -8.34 -0.81
N ARG A 521 10.64 -7.46 -1.72
CA ARG A 521 11.34 -7.87 -2.95
C ARG A 521 12.66 -8.57 -2.65
N LEU A 522 13.45 -8.04 -1.70
CA LEU A 522 14.70 -8.66 -1.26
C LEU A 522 14.45 -10.07 -0.71
N ALA A 523 13.47 -10.24 0.18
CA ALA A 523 13.09 -11.54 0.73
C ALA A 523 12.66 -12.54 -0.35
N SER A 524 11.89 -12.09 -1.36
CA SER A 524 11.47 -12.91 -2.50
C SER A 524 12.66 -13.35 -3.36
N GLN A 525 13.64 -12.48 -3.58
CA GLN A 525 14.85 -12.82 -4.36
C GLN A 525 15.74 -13.83 -3.65
N ILE A 526 15.92 -13.69 -2.34
CA ILE A 526 16.65 -14.68 -1.53
C ILE A 526 15.96 -16.04 -1.58
N GLY A 527 14.64 -16.06 -1.51
CA GLY A 527 13.81 -17.25 -1.63
C GLY A 527 13.97 -17.98 -2.96
N SER A 528 14.34 -17.28 -4.02
CA SER A 528 14.60 -17.90 -5.34
C SER A 528 15.86 -18.75 -5.40
N GLY A 529 16.79 -18.59 -4.44
CA GLY A 529 18.04 -19.36 -4.36
C GLY A 529 18.99 -19.17 -5.54
N LEU A 530 18.87 -18.05 -6.26
CA LEU A 530 19.73 -17.74 -7.40
C LEU A 530 21.19 -17.53 -6.96
N SER A 531 22.12 -18.04 -7.73
CA SER A 531 23.55 -17.87 -7.55
C SER A 531 24.21 -17.32 -8.82
N GLY A 532 25.33 -16.62 -8.67
CA GLY A 532 26.04 -16.00 -9.79
C GLY A 532 25.35 -14.75 -10.37
N VAL A 533 24.50 -14.11 -9.60
CA VAL A 533 23.73 -12.91 -9.98
C VAL A 533 24.39 -11.66 -9.38
N LEU A 534 24.25 -10.54 -10.06
CA LEU A 534 24.61 -9.22 -9.54
C LEU A 534 23.36 -8.54 -9.00
N TYR A 535 23.29 -8.34 -7.68
CA TYR A 535 22.23 -7.56 -7.03
C TYR A 535 22.68 -6.13 -6.82
N VAL A 536 21.85 -5.17 -7.20
CA VAL A 536 22.07 -3.74 -6.95
C VAL A 536 20.91 -3.19 -6.13
N LEU A 537 21.20 -2.71 -4.91
CA LEU A 537 20.21 -2.24 -3.94
C LEU A 537 20.40 -0.75 -3.66
N ASP A 538 19.27 -0.03 -3.55
CA ASP A 538 19.24 1.40 -3.23
C ASP A 538 18.76 1.60 -1.79
N GLU A 539 19.69 1.98 -0.90
CA GLU A 539 19.44 2.32 0.51
C GLU A 539 18.49 1.33 1.24
N PRO A 540 18.81 0.04 1.31
CA PRO A 540 17.90 -0.96 1.88
C PRO A 540 17.68 -0.82 3.40
N SER A 541 18.54 -0.06 4.13
CA SER A 541 18.41 0.24 5.55
C SER A 541 17.39 1.32 5.87
N ILE A 542 16.78 1.94 4.86
CA ILE A 542 15.90 3.10 5.00
C ILE A 542 14.69 2.80 5.90
N GLY A 543 14.40 3.72 6.85
CA GLY A 543 13.28 3.59 7.78
C GLY A 543 13.39 2.40 8.75
N LEU A 544 14.59 1.81 8.89
CA LEU A 544 14.87 0.75 9.84
C LEU A 544 15.39 1.28 11.18
N HIS A 545 14.87 0.69 12.25
CA HIS A 545 15.53 0.76 13.55
C HIS A 545 16.82 -0.05 13.53
N GLN A 546 17.85 0.29 14.30
CA GLN A 546 19.14 -0.41 14.30
C GLN A 546 19.02 -1.91 14.52
N ARG A 547 18.13 -2.36 15.41
CA ARG A 547 17.82 -3.79 15.61
C ARG A 547 17.42 -4.51 14.32
N ASP A 548 16.61 -3.85 13.48
CA ASP A 548 16.12 -4.45 12.24
C ASP A 548 17.18 -4.35 11.13
N ASN A 549 18.06 -3.33 11.21
CA ASN A 549 19.21 -3.16 10.33
C ASN A 549 20.23 -4.30 10.52
N ASP A 550 20.51 -4.71 11.76
CA ASP A 550 21.36 -5.87 12.03
C ASP A 550 20.87 -7.14 11.33
N ARG A 551 19.56 -7.38 11.34
CA ARG A 551 18.93 -8.53 10.64
C ARG A 551 19.07 -8.41 9.12
N LEU A 552 18.91 -7.21 8.57
CA LEU A 552 19.11 -6.93 7.15
C LEU A 552 20.55 -7.24 6.72
N LEU A 553 21.54 -6.80 7.48
CA LEU A 553 22.97 -7.04 7.19
C LEU A 553 23.31 -8.54 7.17
N VAL A 554 22.77 -9.32 8.12
CA VAL A 554 22.88 -10.79 8.09
C VAL A 554 22.29 -11.38 6.80
N THR A 555 21.17 -10.83 6.37
CA THR A 555 20.48 -11.26 5.15
C THR A 555 21.28 -10.95 3.89
N LEU A 556 21.88 -9.73 3.79
CA LEU A 556 22.75 -9.34 2.67
C LEU A 556 24.02 -10.19 2.60
N LYS A 557 24.63 -10.50 3.75
CA LYS A 557 25.78 -11.42 3.83
C LYS A 557 25.40 -12.82 3.34
N ARG A 558 24.23 -13.33 3.74
CA ARG A 558 23.73 -14.62 3.24
C ARG A 558 23.54 -14.62 1.72
N LEU A 559 23.02 -13.53 1.15
CA LEU A 559 22.85 -13.38 -0.29
C LEU A 559 24.20 -13.44 -1.01
N ARG A 560 25.23 -12.76 -0.49
CA ARG A 560 26.62 -12.86 -0.94
C ARG A 560 27.16 -14.31 -0.83
N ASP A 561 26.97 -14.95 0.32
CA ASP A 561 27.51 -16.29 0.60
C ASP A 561 26.91 -17.40 -0.30
N LEU A 562 25.78 -17.11 -0.97
CA LEU A 562 25.20 -17.94 -2.04
C LEU A 562 25.98 -17.82 -3.38
N GLY A 563 27.07 -17.07 -3.43
CA GLY A 563 27.88 -16.84 -4.62
C GLY A 563 27.35 -15.72 -5.53
N ASN A 564 26.80 -14.69 -4.92
CA ASN A 564 26.30 -13.49 -5.61
C ASN A 564 27.18 -12.27 -5.33
N SER A 565 27.26 -11.37 -6.31
CA SER A 565 27.84 -10.04 -6.09
C SER A 565 26.72 -9.10 -5.64
N VAL A 566 26.90 -8.38 -4.54
CA VAL A 566 25.90 -7.51 -3.95
C VAL A 566 26.45 -6.07 -3.87
N ILE A 567 25.93 -5.18 -4.69
CA ILE A 567 26.25 -3.75 -4.66
C ILE A 567 25.13 -3.03 -3.91
N VAL A 568 25.48 -2.26 -2.90
CA VAL A 568 24.53 -1.50 -2.08
C VAL A 568 24.93 -0.03 -2.09
N VAL A 569 24.05 0.84 -2.50
CA VAL A 569 24.18 2.28 -2.28
C VAL A 569 23.70 2.56 -0.87
N GLU A 570 24.59 3.00 0.04
CA GLU A 570 24.26 3.15 1.46
C GLU A 570 25.00 4.30 2.15
N HIS A 571 24.37 4.79 3.22
CA HIS A 571 24.88 5.82 4.11
C HIS A 571 24.95 5.36 5.58
N ASP A 572 24.41 4.20 5.89
CA ASP A 572 24.41 3.65 7.24
C ASP A 572 25.81 3.19 7.66
N GLU A 573 26.23 3.60 8.85
CA GLU A 573 27.55 3.29 9.40
C GLU A 573 27.79 1.79 9.52
N ASP A 574 26.81 1.02 10.00
CA ASP A 574 26.96 -0.41 10.22
C ASP A 574 27.06 -1.15 8.86
N ALA A 575 26.30 -0.71 7.86
CA ALA A 575 26.40 -1.26 6.52
C ALA A 575 27.79 -1.04 5.91
N ILE A 576 28.34 0.17 6.05
CA ILE A 576 29.68 0.51 5.56
C ILE A 576 30.76 -0.31 6.30
N ARG A 577 30.66 -0.46 7.63
CA ARG A 577 31.61 -1.24 8.44
C ARG A 577 31.59 -2.74 8.16
N HIS A 578 30.46 -3.27 7.69
CA HIS A 578 30.31 -4.69 7.39
C HIS A 578 30.53 -5.06 5.93
N ALA A 579 30.84 -4.08 5.06
CA ALA A 579 31.15 -4.30 3.66
C ALA A 579 32.51 -4.99 3.47
N ASP A 580 32.60 -5.87 2.46
CA ASP A 580 33.84 -6.49 2.03
C ASP A 580 34.69 -5.49 1.24
N TYR A 581 34.01 -4.61 0.48
CA TYR A 581 34.64 -3.56 -0.34
C TYR A 581 33.78 -2.31 -0.33
N ILE A 582 34.44 -1.14 -0.29
CA ILE A 582 33.77 0.16 -0.20
C ILE A 582 34.27 1.07 -1.32
N VAL A 583 33.34 1.81 -1.92
CA VAL A 583 33.63 2.87 -2.89
C VAL A 583 33.03 4.17 -2.38
N ASP A 584 33.87 5.15 -2.06
CA ASP A 584 33.44 6.47 -1.60
C ASP A 584 33.46 7.48 -2.74
N MET A 585 32.29 8.00 -3.08
CA MET A 585 32.05 8.93 -4.20
C MET A 585 32.06 10.38 -3.71
N GLY A 586 32.72 11.25 -4.43
CA GLY A 586 32.84 12.67 -4.04
C GLY A 586 33.61 13.48 -5.05
N PRO A 587 34.42 14.52 -4.54
CA PRO A 587 34.47 15.00 -3.14
C PRO A 587 33.24 15.83 -2.73
N GLY A 588 32.42 16.31 -3.70
CA GLY A 588 31.24 17.14 -3.48
C GLY A 588 29.99 16.53 -4.10
N ALA A 589 28.97 17.36 -4.28
CA ALA A 589 27.70 17.00 -4.90
C ALA A 589 27.58 17.63 -6.32
N GLY A 590 26.74 17.06 -7.19
CA GLY A 590 26.49 17.59 -8.54
C GLY A 590 27.76 17.72 -9.37
N VAL A 591 28.02 18.91 -9.90
CA VAL A 591 29.21 19.19 -10.72
C VAL A 591 30.54 19.08 -9.95
N HIS A 592 30.50 19.16 -8.64
CA HIS A 592 31.65 19.00 -7.76
C HIS A 592 31.89 17.55 -7.32
N GLY A 593 30.96 16.62 -7.67
CA GLY A 593 31.07 15.19 -7.43
C GLY A 593 31.57 14.42 -8.65
N GLY A 594 31.15 13.16 -8.72
CA GLY A 594 31.33 12.29 -9.89
C GLY A 594 32.73 11.64 -10.03
N THR A 595 33.50 11.60 -8.93
CA THR A 595 34.79 10.90 -8.88
C THR A 595 34.85 9.97 -7.68
N ILE A 596 35.75 8.99 -7.72
CA ILE A 596 36.05 8.13 -6.58
C ILE A 596 37.10 8.84 -5.72
N VAL A 597 36.76 9.09 -4.45
CA VAL A 597 37.65 9.70 -3.46
C VAL A 597 38.49 8.63 -2.78
N ALA A 598 37.87 7.49 -2.47
CA ALA A 598 38.54 6.34 -1.86
C ALA A 598 37.84 5.04 -2.28
N GLN A 599 38.61 3.95 -2.33
CA GLN A 599 38.08 2.60 -2.57
C GLN A 599 38.95 1.56 -1.89
N GLY A 600 38.38 0.43 -1.54
CA GLY A 600 39.07 -0.66 -0.91
C GLY A 600 38.33 -1.26 0.28
N THR A 601 39.05 -1.96 1.13
CA THR A 601 38.54 -2.50 2.40
C THR A 601 38.34 -1.39 3.43
N LEU A 602 37.59 -1.64 4.50
CA LEU A 602 37.38 -0.67 5.60
C LEU A 602 38.71 -0.09 6.14
N PRO A 603 39.77 -0.88 6.45
CA PRO A 603 41.03 -0.32 6.91
C PRO A 603 41.75 0.59 5.89
N GLU A 604 41.53 0.40 4.60
CA GLU A 604 42.08 1.25 3.55
C GLU A 604 41.29 2.54 3.43
N LEU A 605 39.94 2.48 3.47
CA LEU A 605 39.08 3.66 3.52
C LEU A 605 39.41 4.56 4.70
N LEU A 606 39.57 4.00 5.91
CA LEU A 606 39.85 4.77 7.13
C LEU A 606 41.19 5.54 7.09
N LYS A 607 42.12 5.14 6.20
CA LYS A 607 43.42 5.84 5.96
C LYS A 607 43.35 6.88 4.84
N ALA A 608 42.25 6.91 4.08
CA ALA A 608 42.11 7.78 2.92
C ALA A 608 42.00 9.25 3.35
N LYS A 609 42.86 10.09 2.76
CA LYS A 609 42.78 11.52 3.00
C LYS A 609 41.76 12.18 2.06
N GLY A 610 40.94 13.07 2.60
CA GLY A 610 39.94 13.81 1.82
C GLY A 610 38.59 13.11 1.70
N SER A 611 38.41 11.90 2.27
CA SER A 611 37.14 11.22 2.38
C SER A 611 36.37 11.73 3.61
N LEU A 612 35.23 12.37 3.37
CA LEU A 612 34.34 12.79 4.46
C LEU A 612 33.75 11.58 5.21
N THR A 613 33.45 10.51 4.47
CA THR A 613 32.99 9.24 5.05
C THR A 613 34.05 8.70 6.04
N ALA A 614 35.31 8.66 5.64
CA ALA A 614 36.40 8.21 6.53
C ALA A 614 36.53 9.10 7.78
N ASP A 615 36.41 10.42 7.64
CA ASP A 615 36.48 11.35 8.77
C ASP A 615 35.39 11.07 9.83
N TYR A 616 34.15 10.74 9.40
CA TYR A 616 33.06 10.38 10.31
C TYR A 616 33.28 9.01 10.94
N LEU A 617 33.68 8.01 10.17
CA LEU A 617 33.94 6.66 10.66
C LEU A 617 35.12 6.57 11.65
N ASN A 618 36.13 7.46 11.49
CA ASN A 618 37.27 7.59 12.39
C ASN A 618 36.97 8.44 13.64
N GLY A 619 35.82 9.14 13.67
CA GLY A 619 35.49 10.07 14.74
C GLY A 619 36.25 11.42 14.67
N THR A 620 36.98 11.68 13.58
CA THR A 620 37.63 12.98 13.34
C THR A 620 36.60 14.08 13.16
N ARG A 621 35.47 13.73 12.55
CA ARG A 621 34.25 14.52 12.52
C ARG A 621 33.14 13.75 13.22
N ALA A 622 32.31 14.43 13.98
CA ALA A 622 31.13 13.84 14.63
C ALA A 622 30.04 14.89 14.83
N ILE A 623 28.81 14.46 14.84
CA ILE A 623 27.67 15.26 15.29
C ILE A 623 27.73 15.28 16.82
N ALA A 624 27.94 16.45 17.42
CA ALA A 624 28.15 16.59 18.84
C ALA A 624 26.83 16.39 19.62
N VAL A 625 26.93 15.74 20.80
CA VAL A 625 25.84 15.71 21.77
C VAL A 625 25.72 17.11 22.39
N PRO A 626 24.55 17.74 22.44
CA PRO A 626 24.38 19.04 23.08
C PRO A 626 24.74 18.98 24.54
N PRO A 627 25.56 19.95 25.06
CA PRO A 627 26.01 19.93 26.45
C PRO A 627 24.88 20.15 27.46
N LYS A 628 23.79 20.77 27.03
CA LYS A 628 22.56 20.98 27.80
C LYS A 628 21.34 20.77 26.92
N ARG A 629 20.35 20.04 27.47
CA ARG A 629 19.06 19.88 26.83
C ARG A 629 18.19 21.11 27.11
N ARG A 630 17.42 21.56 26.06
CA ARG A 630 16.51 22.68 26.21
C ARG A 630 15.34 22.25 27.11
N LYS A 631 14.93 23.12 28.04
CA LYS A 631 13.76 22.85 28.89
C LYS A 631 12.43 23.22 28.22
N GLY A 632 12.49 23.86 27.06
CA GLY A 632 11.31 24.38 26.34
C GLY A 632 10.66 25.56 27.09
N THR A 633 9.43 25.87 26.71
CA THR A 633 8.65 26.99 27.25
C THR A 633 7.97 26.66 28.59
N GLY A 634 8.11 25.45 29.11
CA GLY A 634 7.38 24.93 30.27
C GLY A 634 5.94 24.46 29.95
N LYS A 635 5.44 24.71 28.73
CA LYS A 635 4.15 24.28 28.25
C LYS A 635 4.27 22.94 27.51
N LYS A 636 3.21 22.16 27.49
CA LYS A 636 3.20 20.84 26.86
C LYS A 636 1.98 20.69 25.94
N LEU A 637 2.19 20.00 24.84
CA LEU A 637 1.15 19.48 23.98
C LEU A 637 0.94 18.00 24.35
N THR A 638 -0.28 17.58 24.65
CA THR A 638 -0.56 16.21 25.09
C THR A 638 -1.66 15.61 24.25
N VAL A 639 -1.39 14.46 23.65
CA VAL A 639 -2.38 13.59 23.00
C VAL A 639 -2.88 12.61 24.05
N HIS A 640 -4.21 12.50 24.20
CA HIS A 640 -4.83 11.62 25.18
C HIS A 640 -5.50 10.42 24.50
N ASN A 641 -5.14 9.22 24.96
CA ASN A 641 -5.80 7.95 24.62
C ASN A 641 -5.91 7.71 23.10
N ALA A 642 -4.78 7.85 22.38
CA ALA A 642 -4.73 7.57 20.94
C ALA A 642 -4.89 6.08 20.66
N ARG A 643 -5.83 5.72 19.77
CA ARG A 643 -6.23 4.34 19.44
C ARG A 643 -6.23 4.08 17.93
N ALA A 644 -5.57 4.92 17.14
CA ALA A 644 -5.47 4.74 15.69
C ALA A 644 -4.60 3.52 15.36
N ASN A 645 -5.02 2.71 14.41
CA ASN A 645 -4.32 1.52 13.92
C ASN A 645 -3.93 0.56 15.07
N ASN A 646 -2.63 0.36 15.31
CA ASN A 646 -2.14 -0.52 16.38
C ASN A 646 -1.95 0.15 17.76
N LEU A 647 -2.30 1.43 17.92
CA LEU A 647 -2.15 2.13 19.20
C LEU A 647 -3.10 1.61 20.28
N THR A 648 -2.57 1.35 21.46
CA THR A 648 -3.29 0.71 22.58
C THR A 648 -3.81 1.70 23.62
N GLY A 649 -4.18 2.91 23.21
CA GLY A 649 -4.64 3.96 24.13
C GLY A 649 -3.50 4.85 24.65
N VAL A 650 -2.62 5.25 23.72
CA VAL A 650 -1.41 6.03 24.02
C VAL A 650 -1.75 7.42 24.53
N THR A 651 -1.15 7.79 25.66
CA THR A 651 -1.10 9.18 26.13
C THR A 651 0.35 9.61 26.27
N ALA A 652 0.76 10.64 25.50
CA ALA A 652 2.11 11.15 25.50
C ALA A 652 2.16 12.67 25.41
N SER A 653 3.19 13.28 26.01
CA SER A 653 3.35 14.73 26.13
C SER A 653 4.60 15.22 25.42
N ILE A 654 4.45 16.24 24.59
CA ILE A 654 5.54 16.91 23.87
C ILE A 654 5.79 18.27 24.50
N PRO A 655 6.99 18.53 25.06
CA PRO A 655 7.34 19.86 25.56
C PRO A 655 7.42 20.86 24.39
N LEU A 656 6.77 22.01 24.50
CA LEU A 656 6.81 23.04 23.46
C LEU A 656 8.12 23.85 23.52
N GLY A 657 8.62 24.29 22.36
CA GLY A 657 9.92 24.95 22.22
C GLY A 657 11.10 23.99 22.35
N THR A 658 10.93 22.72 21.96
CA THR A 658 11.97 21.69 22.01
C THR A 658 12.09 20.97 20.67
N PHE A 659 13.24 20.29 20.49
CA PHE A 659 13.46 19.30 19.46
C PHE A 659 13.12 17.92 20.03
N THR A 660 11.98 17.38 19.61
CA THR A 660 11.44 16.10 20.10
C THR A 660 11.55 15.02 19.04
N CYS A 661 12.13 13.86 19.38
CA CYS A 661 12.19 12.69 18.52
C CYS A 661 11.15 11.65 18.94
N ILE A 662 10.39 11.14 17.98
CA ILE A 662 9.53 9.96 18.11
C ILE A 662 10.30 8.78 17.54
N THR A 663 10.67 7.83 18.41
CA THR A 663 11.55 6.70 18.09
C THR A 663 10.85 5.36 18.30
N GLY A 664 11.53 4.26 17.99
CA GLY A 664 11.05 2.90 18.22
C GLY A 664 11.20 2.00 17.00
N VAL A 665 11.00 0.70 17.19
CA VAL A 665 11.13 -0.31 16.13
C VAL A 665 10.16 -0.08 14.97
N SER A 666 10.43 -0.72 13.82
CA SER A 666 9.55 -0.65 12.65
C SER A 666 8.16 -1.22 12.99
N GLY A 667 7.08 -0.53 12.55
CA GLY A 667 5.70 -0.93 12.85
C GLY A 667 5.23 -0.67 14.29
N SER A 668 6.00 0.01 15.15
CA SER A 668 5.62 0.29 16.56
C SER A 668 4.49 1.33 16.75
N GLY A 669 4.02 1.96 15.67
CA GLY A 669 2.92 2.94 15.73
C GLY A 669 3.35 4.41 15.71
N LYS A 670 4.62 4.72 15.41
CA LYS A 670 5.16 6.10 15.34
C LYS A 670 4.34 7.01 14.42
N SER A 671 4.12 6.60 13.17
CA SER A 671 3.36 7.39 12.18
C SER A 671 1.89 7.49 12.56
N SER A 672 1.29 6.42 13.12
CA SER A 672 -0.09 6.43 13.62
C SER A 672 -0.29 7.44 14.77
N PHE A 673 0.69 7.54 15.67
CA PHE A 673 0.67 8.54 16.74
C PHE A 673 0.92 9.95 16.21
N THR A 674 1.97 10.12 15.39
CA THR A 674 2.48 11.45 15.02
C THR A 674 1.70 12.06 13.85
N ILE A 675 1.47 11.30 12.78
CA ILE A 675 0.84 11.80 11.54
C ILE A 675 -0.68 11.62 11.62
N ASP A 676 -1.15 10.37 11.82
CA ASP A 676 -2.59 10.09 11.76
C ASP A 676 -3.36 10.73 12.92
N THR A 677 -2.72 10.87 14.11
CA THR A 677 -3.39 11.42 15.29
C THR A 677 -2.96 12.85 15.60
N LEU A 678 -1.70 13.08 15.98
CA LEU A 678 -1.22 14.39 16.45
C LEU A 678 -1.31 15.46 15.35
N TYR A 679 -0.73 15.21 14.17
CA TYR A 679 -0.76 16.17 13.06
C TYR A 679 -2.21 16.41 12.61
N ALA A 680 -2.96 15.33 12.33
CA ALA A 680 -4.32 15.47 11.82
C ALA A 680 -5.24 16.25 12.77
N ALA A 681 -5.20 15.95 14.08
CA ALA A 681 -5.97 16.69 15.09
C ALA A 681 -5.52 18.16 15.19
N SER A 682 -4.20 18.41 15.21
CA SER A 682 -3.63 19.75 15.29
C SER A 682 -3.95 20.59 14.05
N ALA A 683 -3.82 20.01 12.85
CA ALA A 683 -4.13 20.71 11.59
C ALA A 683 -5.62 21.03 11.46
N ARG A 684 -6.49 20.16 11.96
CA ARG A 684 -7.93 20.42 12.03
C ARG A 684 -8.23 21.59 12.95
N ALA A 685 -7.60 21.64 14.13
CA ALA A 685 -7.83 22.68 15.12
C ALA A 685 -7.19 24.04 14.75
N LEU A 686 -5.92 24.04 14.33
CA LEU A 686 -5.13 25.26 14.11
C LEU A 686 -5.25 25.79 12.69
N ASN A 687 -5.20 24.90 11.68
CA ASN A 687 -5.17 25.31 10.27
C ASN A 687 -6.56 25.24 9.60
N GLY A 688 -7.60 24.76 10.30
CA GLY A 688 -8.92 24.48 9.71
C GLY A 688 -8.87 23.42 8.61
N ALA A 689 -7.90 22.48 8.70
CA ALA A 689 -7.71 21.44 7.70
C ALA A 689 -8.93 20.49 7.66
N ARG A 690 -9.22 19.98 6.48
CA ARG A 690 -10.35 19.09 6.19
C ARG A 690 -9.83 17.64 6.12
N ILE A 691 -9.28 17.17 7.22
CA ILE A 691 -8.72 15.81 7.38
C ILE A 691 -9.34 15.14 8.60
N VAL A 692 -9.46 13.82 8.54
CA VAL A 692 -9.94 13.01 9.66
C VAL A 692 -8.75 12.67 10.55
N ALA A 693 -8.86 12.89 11.84
CA ALA A 693 -7.85 12.50 12.80
C ALA A 693 -8.09 11.06 13.27
N GLY A 694 -7.00 10.32 13.50
CA GLY A 694 -7.07 8.99 14.08
C GLY A 694 -7.82 8.98 15.43
N ALA A 695 -8.39 7.85 15.78
CA ALA A 695 -9.18 7.71 17.02
C ALA A 695 -8.39 8.12 18.26
N HIS A 696 -8.85 9.12 18.99
CA HIS A 696 -8.26 9.65 20.24
C HIS A 696 -9.33 10.37 21.06
N ASP A 697 -9.09 10.63 22.33
CA ASP A 697 -10.06 11.37 23.15
C ASP A 697 -9.95 12.88 22.93
N LYS A 698 -8.76 13.46 23.08
CA LYS A 698 -8.49 14.89 22.88
C LYS A 698 -7.00 15.19 22.73
N VAL A 699 -6.70 16.36 22.19
CA VAL A 699 -5.36 16.96 22.21
C VAL A 699 -5.43 18.26 23.02
N THR A 700 -4.59 18.40 24.02
CA THR A 700 -4.53 19.58 24.90
C THR A 700 -3.22 20.34 24.69
N GLY A 701 -3.21 21.67 24.88
CA GLY A 701 -2.04 22.52 24.71
C GLY A 701 -1.92 23.13 23.30
N LEU A 702 -2.88 22.89 22.41
CA LEU A 702 -2.91 23.46 21.05
C LEU A 702 -3.06 24.98 21.07
N GLU A 703 -3.67 25.55 22.10
CA GLU A 703 -3.80 27.00 22.32
C GLU A 703 -2.47 27.75 22.42
N HIS A 704 -1.37 27.03 22.55
CA HIS A 704 -0.02 27.60 22.60
C HIS A 704 0.69 27.58 21.24
N CYS A 705 0.05 27.03 20.20
CA CYS A 705 0.58 26.93 18.84
C CYS A 705 -0.28 27.77 17.86
N ASP A 706 0.37 28.45 16.93
CA ASP A 706 -0.33 29.26 15.91
C ASP A 706 -0.77 28.41 14.73
N LYS A 707 0.05 27.45 14.34
CA LYS A 707 -0.17 26.57 13.20
C LYS A 707 0.65 25.29 13.33
N VAL A 708 0.28 24.27 12.58
CA VAL A 708 1.06 23.06 12.40
C VAL A 708 1.46 22.89 10.95
N ILE A 709 2.69 22.43 10.72
CA ILE A 709 3.23 22.20 9.38
C ILE A 709 3.77 20.77 9.35
N ASP A 710 3.27 19.99 8.38
CA ASP A 710 3.76 18.66 8.08
C ASP A 710 4.73 18.71 6.90
N ILE A 711 5.87 18.06 7.06
CA ILE A 711 6.94 17.95 6.06
C ILE A 711 7.22 16.48 5.83
N ASP A 712 6.45 15.89 4.92
CA ASP A 712 6.52 14.49 4.53
C ASP A 712 7.41 14.27 3.29
N GLN A 713 7.69 13.01 2.96
CA GLN A 713 8.50 12.61 1.79
C GLN A 713 7.70 12.59 0.47
N SER A 714 6.43 13.00 0.46
CA SER A 714 5.64 13.01 -0.76
C SER A 714 6.21 13.99 -1.80
N PRO A 715 6.10 13.68 -3.11
CA PRO A 715 6.59 14.56 -4.16
C PRO A 715 6.02 15.98 -4.08
N ILE A 716 6.82 17.00 -4.39
CA ILE A 716 6.40 18.41 -4.43
C ILE A 716 5.42 18.72 -5.59
N GLY A 717 5.15 17.73 -6.44
CA GLY A 717 4.17 17.79 -7.53
C GLY A 717 4.18 16.50 -8.34
N ARG A 718 3.07 16.23 -9.02
CA ARG A 718 2.85 15.00 -9.80
C ARG A 718 3.12 15.16 -11.31
N THR A 719 3.52 16.33 -11.75
CA THR A 719 3.73 16.63 -13.17
C THR A 719 5.15 17.13 -13.43
N PRO A 720 5.70 16.96 -14.64
CA PRO A 720 7.01 17.50 -15.03
C PRO A 720 7.12 19.03 -14.90
N ARG A 721 5.99 19.74 -14.79
CA ARG A 721 5.95 21.20 -14.61
C ARG A 721 6.26 21.66 -13.20
N SER A 722 6.07 20.80 -12.21
CA SER A 722 6.45 21.09 -10.82
C SER A 722 7.97 20.97 -10.67
N ASN A 723 8.58 21.96 -10.02
CA ASN A 723 10.02 22.00 -9.76
C ASN A 723 10.33 22.84 -8.50
N PRO A 724 11.56 22.83 -7.97
CA PRO A 724 11.93 23.57 -6.76
C PRO A 724 11.59 25.06 -6.82
N ALA A 725 11.83 25.72 -7.97
CA ALA A 725 11.53 27.15 -8.12
C ALA A 725 10.04 27.45 -8.08
N THR A 726 9.19 26.62 -8.70
CA THR A 726 7.74 26.82 -8.67
C THR A 726 7.17 26.56 -7.28
N TYR A 727 7.68 25.52 -6.61
CA TYR A 727 7.18 25.13 -5.29
C TYR A 727 7.53 26.15 -4.19
N THR A 728 8.76 26.67 -4.20
CA THR A 728 9.19 27.73 -3.26
C THR A 728 8.64 29.11 -3.60
N GLY A 729 8.05 29.26 -4.79
CA GLY A 729 7.55 30.53 -5.32
C GLY A 729 8.64 31.45 -5.88
N ALA A 730 9.90 31.00 -5.98
CA ALA A 730 10.99 31.74 -6.59
C ALA A 730 10.73 32.02 -8.08
N PHE A 731 10.06 31.07 -8.76
CA PHE A 731 9.75 31.20 -10.19
C PHE A 731 8.84 32.39 -10.51
N THR A 732 7.96 32.80 -9.61
CA THR A 732 7.16 34.02 -9.78
C THR A 732 8.07 35.25 -9.85
N ASN A 733 9.02 35.35 -8.93
CA ASN A 733 9.96 36.48 -8.91
C ASN A 733 10.89 36.44 -10.14
N ILE A 734 11.30 35.25 -10.61
CA ILE A 734 12.12 35.10 -11.83
C ILE A 734 11.32 35.59 -13.06
N ARG A 735 10.06 35.23 -13.21
CA ARG A 735 9.22 35.69 -14.32
C ARG A 735 9.00 37.21 -14.28
N ASP A 736 8.75 37.77 -13.12
CA ASP A 736 8.56 39.22 -12.93
C ASP A 736 9.85 39.95 -13.27
N TRP A 737 11.01 39.41 -12.88
CA TRP A 737 12.32 39.97 -13.23
C TRP A 737 12.56 39.99 -14.75
N PHE A 738 12.33 38.84 -15.43
CA PHE A 738 12.48 38.77 -16.89
C PHE A 738 11.49 39.67 -17.64
N ALA A 739 10.28 39.80 -17.15
CA ALA A 739 9.27 40.74 -17.72
C ALA A 739 9.65 42.21 -17.55
N GLY A 740 10.44 42.56 -16.50
CA GLY A 740 10.94 43.91 -16.23
C GLY A 740 12.19 44.30 -17.02
N LEU A 741 12.81 43.38 -17.77
CA LEU A 741 13.99 43.69 -18.57
C LEU A 741 13.65 44.62 -19.72
N PRO A 742 14.60 45.53 -20.12
CA PRO A 742 14.35 46.50 -21.19
C PRO A 742 13.86 45.88 -22.51
N GLU A 743 14.40 44.75 -22.90
CA GLU A 743 13.97 44.03 -24.11
C GLU A 743 12.52 43.49 -24.00
N SER A 744 12.17 42.94 -22.83
CA SER A 744 10.78 42.53 -22.58
C SER A 744 9.78 43.67 -22.62
N LEU A 745 10.15 44.80 -22.02
CA LEU A 745 9.32 46.00 -22.03
C LEU A 745 9.14 46.55 -23.45
N ALA A 746 10.24 46.59 -24.26
CA ALA A 746 10.17 47.01 -25.66
C ALA A 746 9.26 46.10 -26.52
N ARG A 747 9.24 44.79 -26.24
CA ARG A 747 8.38 43.81 -26.92
C ARG A 747 6.95 43.71 -26.32
N GLY A 748 6.66 44.40 -25.25
CA GLY A 748 5.37 44.35 -24.56
C GLY A 748 5.11 43.00 -23.84
N TYR A 749 6.17 42.31 -23.46
CA TYR A 749 6.06 41.02 -22.79
C TYR A 749 5.71 41.18 -21.32
N LYS A 750 4.65 40.46 -20.89
CA LYS A 750 4.17 40.42 -19.51
C LYS A 750 4.71 39.16 -18.79
N PRO A 751 4.63 39.04 -17.44
CA PRO A 751 5.09 37.86 -16.69
C PRO A 751 4.49 36.54 -17.18
N GLY A 752 3.29 36.56 -17.77
CA GLY A 752 2.65 35.38 -18.38
C GLY A 752 3.44 34.80 -19.57
N ARG A 753 4.20 35.66 -20.31
CA ARG A 753 5.07 35.22 -21.42
C ARG A 753 6.16 34.25 -20.96
N PHE A 754 6.68 34.48 -19.76
CA PHE A 754 7.73 33.68 -19.13
C PHE A 754 7.21 32.49 -18.30
N SER A 755 5.93 32.14 -18.45
CA SER A 755 5.32 30.96 -17.82
C SER A 755 5.21 29.80 -18.81
N PHE A 756 5.83 28.66 -18.49
CA PHE A 756 5.65 27.44 -19.28
C PHE A 756 4.28 26.78 -19.12
N ASN A 757 3.44 27.29 -18.21
CA ASN A 757 2.05 26.81 -18.01
C ASN A 757 1.01 27.55 -18.87
N VAL A 758 1.37 28.73 -19.42
CA VAL A 758 0.45 29.63 -20.12
C VAL A 758 0.81 29.70 -21.60
N LYS A 759 -0.20 29.70 -22.49
CA LYS A 759 -0.01 29.90 -23.93
C LYS A 759 0.65 31.25 -24.24
N GLY A 760 1.45 31.28 -25.27
CA GLY A 760 2.08 32.51 -25.77
C GLY A 760 3.61 32.52 -25.66
N GLY A 761 4.20 32.01 -24.59
CA GLY A 761 5.65 31.94 -24.41
C GLY A 761 6.23 30.53 -24.33
N ARG A 762 5.39 29.54 -24.06
CA ARG A 762 5.79 28.15 -23.96
C ARG A 762 5.95 27.48 -25.34
N CYS A 763 6.69 26.42 -25.39
CA CYS A 763 6.69 25.50 -26.53
C CYS A 763 5.32 24.79 -26.62
N GLU A 764 4.62 24.94 -27.73
CA GLU A 764 3.28 24.34 -27.88
C GLU A 764 3.35 22.84 -28.24
N ALA A 765 4.48 22.35 -28.79
CA ALA A 765 4.65 20.94 -29.11
C ALA A 765 4.63 20.06 -27.82
N CYS A 766 5.37 20.45 -26.79
CA CYS A 766 5.36 19.78 -25.48
C CYS A 766 4.46 20.47 -24.45
N THR A 767 3.71 21.49 -24.84
CA THR A 767 2.85 22.31 -23.95
C THR A 767 3.55 22.89 -22.71
N GLY A 768 4.90 23.06 -22.80
CA GLY A 768 5.75 23.58 -21.74
C GLY A 768 6.35 22.55 -20.80
N ASP A 769 6.16 21.25 -21.05
CA ASP A 769 6.72 20.16 -20.22
C ASP A 769 8.22 19.96 -20.49
N GLY A 770 8.71 20.31 -21.69
CA GLY A 770 10.05 20.01 -22.16
C GLY A 770 10.22 18.58 -22.64
N LEU A 771 9.30 17.70 -22.28
CA LEU A 771 9.25 16.29 -22.63
C LEU A 771 7.92 15.97 -23.32
N ILE A 772 7.89 14.95 -24.15
CA ILE A 772 6.67 14.38 -24.75
C ILE A 772 6.44 13.04 -24.07
N LYS A 773 5.26 12.89 -23.47
CA LYS A 773 4.81 11.64 -22.88
C LYS A 773 4.26 10.73 -23.97
N ILE A 774 4.83 9.55 -24.09
CA ILE A 774 4.34 8.48 -24.97
C ILE A 774 3.64 7.46 -24.06
N GLU A 775 2.31 7.37 -24.19
CA GLU A 775 1.52 6.43 -23.41
C GLU A 775 1.65 5.02 -23.98
N MET A 776 2.14 4.12 -23.16
CA MET A 776 2.35 2.70 -23.48
C MET A 776 1.31 1.88 -22.73
N HIS A 777 0.18 1.54 -23.36
CA HIS A 777 -1.02 0.93 -22.73
C HIS A 777 -0.75 -0.26 -21.80
N PHE A 778 0.32 -1.03 -22.00
CA PHE A 778 0.68 -2.21 -21.20
C PHE A 778 2.05 -2.10 -20.52
N LEU A 779 2.80 -1.01 -20.77
CA LEU A 779 4.13 -0.74 -20.26
C LEU A 779 4.12 0.62 -19.53
N PRO A 780 5.13 0.92 -18.71
CA PRO A 780 5.31 2.26 -18.16
C PRO A 780 5.40 3.32 -19.26
N ASP A 781 4.82 4.49 -19.01
CA ASP A 781 4.87 5.61 -19.95
C ASP A 781 6.30 6.07 -20.17
N VAL A 782 6.68 6.28 -21.44
CA VAL A 782 8.01 6.76 -21.82
C VAL A 782 7.99 8.28 -22.00
N TYR A 783 8.99 8.96 -21.46
CA TYR A 783 9.17 10.41 -21.60
C TYR A 783 10.37 10.69 -22.49
N VAL A 784 10.13 11.33 -23.64
CA VAL A 784 11.18 11.68 -24.61
C VAL A 784 11.36 13.18 -24.65
N THR A 785 12.61 13.66 -24.75
CA THR A 785 12.89 15.09 -24.90
C THR A 785 12.18 15.67 -26.14
N CYS A 786 11.54 16.82 -25.99
CA CYS A 786 10.80 17.45 -27.08
C CYS A 786 11.75 17.89 -28.21
N ASP A 787 11.52 17.40 -29.42
CA ASP A 787 12.36 17.69 -30.61
C ASP A 787 12.30 19.15 -31.05
N VAL A 788 11.26 19.91 -30.66
CA VAL A 788 11.08 21.32 -31.03
C VAL A 788 11.84 22.27 -30.12
N CYS A 789 11.77 22.05 -28.80
CA CYS A 789 12.41 22.95 -27.81
C CYS A 789 13.64 22.32 -27.16
N HIS A 790 13.97 21.09 -27.46
CA HIS A 790 15.13 20.35 -26.91
C HIS A 790 15.22 20.44 -25.37
N GLY A 791 14.06 20.33 -24.69
CA GLY A 791 13.97 20.43 -23.23
C GLY A 791 13.82 21.86 -22.68
N ALA A 792 14.01 22.89 -23.46
CA ALA A 792 13.99 24.32 -23.03
C ALA A 792 12.59 24.83 -22.58
N ARG A 793 11.51 24.11 -22.85
CA ARG A 793 10.11 24.43 -22.44
C ARG A 793 9.46 25.65 -23.07
N TYR A 794 10.22 26.56 -23.68
CA TYR A 794 9.76 27.82 -24.25
C TYR A 794 9.90 27.87 -25.77
N ASN A 795 9.21 28.80 -26.40
CA ASN A 795 9.39 29.10 -27.80
C ASN A 795 10.64 29.98 -28.00
N ARG A 796 11.12 30.07 -29.25
CA ARG A 796 12.35 30.75 -29.61
C ARG A 796 12.35 32.22 -29.20
N GLU A 797 11.25 32.93 -29.44
CA GLU A 797 11.15 34.37 -29.17
C GLU A 797 11.24 34.69 -27.68
N THR A 798 10.75 33.81 -26.80
CA THR A 798 10.89 33.98 -25.35
C THR A 798 12.32 33.74 -24.89
N LEU A 799 13.04 32.81 -25.53
CA LEU A 799 14.45 32.47 -25.23
C LEU A 799 15.45 33.56 -25.70
N GLU A 800 15.03 34.44 -26.60
CA GLU A 800 15.84 35.59 -27.03
C GLU A 800 16.07 36.63 -25.93
N VAL A 801 15.09 36.75 -24.99
CA VAL A 801 15.23 37.65 -23.84
C VAL A 801 16.26 37.10 -22.86
N LYS A 802 17.35 37.83 -22.65
CA LYS A 802 18.47 37.40 -21.81
C LYS A 802 18.77 38.38 -20.68
N PHE A 803 19.11 37.83 -19.51
CA PHE A 803 19.70 38.56 -18.39
C PHE A 803 21.11 38.03 -18.14
N LYS A 804 22.12 38.92 -18.14
CA LYS A 804 23.55 38.55 -18.06
C LYS A 804 23.92 37.42 -19.07
N GLY A 805 23.34 37.44 -20.28
CA GLY A 805 23.63 36.46 -21.32
C GLY A 805 22.83 35.15 -21.25
N HIS A 806 22.03 34.92 -20.21
CA HIS A 806 21.25 33.72 -19.98
C HIS A 806 19.74 33.95 -20.19
N SER A 807 19.09 33.04 -20.90
CA SER A 807 17.62 32.98 -21.06
C SER A 807 16.96 32.42 -19.80
N ILE A 808 15.63 32.51 -19.72
CA ILE A 808 14.88 31.91 -18.61
C ILE A 808 15.02 30.39 -18.56
N ALA A 809 15.24 29.69 -19.69
CA ALA A 809 15.51 28.28 -19.72
C ALA A 809 16.89 27.94 -19.13
N ASP A 810 17.92 28.77 -19.45
CA ASP A 810 19.26 28.61 -18.89
C ASP A 810 19.24 28.77 -17.37
N VAL A 811 18.42 29.72 -16.86
CA VAL A 811 18.22 29.92 -15.40
C VAL A 811 17.56 28.69 -14.75
N LEU A 812 16.61 28.05 -15.42
CA LEU A 812 16.01 26.83 -14.89
C LEU A 812 16.99 25.64 -14.90
N ASP A 813 17.98 25.65 -15.77
CA ASP A 813 19.02 24.60 -15.87
C ASP A 813 20.22 24.85 -14.93
N MET A 814 20.36 26.05 -14.37
CA MET A 814 21.37 26.35 -13.34
C MET A 814 21.15 25.52 -12.07
N THR A 815 22.25 25.21 -11.38
CA THR A 815 22.16 24.70 -10.01
C THR A 815 21.64 25.80 -9.05
N VAL A 816 21.11 25.41 -7.91
CA VAL A 816 20.65 26.36 -6.89
C VAL A 816 21.80 27.25 -6.41
N GLU A 817 23.00 26.69 -6.23
CA GLU A 817 24.18 27.46 -5.80
C GLU A 817 24.62 28.48 -6.86
N ASP A 818 24.63 28.11 -8.14
CA ASP A 818 24.90 29.03 -9.25
C ASP A 818 23.86 30.14 -9.30
N ALA A 819 22.59 29.81 -9.10
CA ALA A 819 21.49 30.76 -9.09
C ALA A 819 21.60 31.77 -7.93
N VAL A 820 22.09 31.38 -6.75
CA VAL A 820 22.35 32.30 -5.62
C VAL A 820 23.35 33.37 -6.03
N GLU A 821 24.47 32.98 -6.65
CA GLU A 821 25.50 33.95 -7.09
C GLU A 821 25.01 34.76 -8.30
N PHE A 822 24.33 34.13 -9.25
CA PHE A 822 23.78 34.79 -10.44
C PHE A 822 22.78 35.91 -10.08
N PHE A 823 21.90 35.67 -9.12
CA PHE A 823 20.91 36.63 -8.63
C PHE A 823 21.32 37.40 -7.39
N LYS A 824 22.62 37.51 -7.08
CA LYS A 824 23.15 38.18 -5.89
C LYS A 824 22.60 39.60 -5.68
N ALA A 825 22.38 40.33 -6.77
CA ALA A 825 21.78 41.68 -6.78
C ALA A 825 20.25 41.71 -6.76
N VAL A 826 19.58 40.55 -6.74
CA VAL A 826 18.10 40.44 -6.78
C VAL A 826 17.60 39.69 -5.54
N PRO A 827 17.48 40.37 -4.37
CA PRO A 827 17.16 39.74 -3.09
C PRO A 827 15.94 38.81 -3.10
N PRO A 828 14.80 39.15 -3.76
CA PRO A 828 13.63 38.28 -3.73
C PRO A 828 13.82 36.91 -4.37
N ILE A 829 14.79 36.78 -5.29
CA ILE A 829 15.16 35.50 -5.91
C ILE A 829 16.28 34.85 -5.11
N ARG A 830 17.37 35.63 -4.85
CA ARG A 830 18.54 35.15 -4.10
C ARG A 830 18.17 34.51 -2.78
N ASP A 831 17.34 35.16 -1.96
CA ASP A 831 17.03 34.68 -0.60
C ASP A 831 16.28 33.34 -0.62
N ARG A 832 15.42 33.11 -1.62
CA ARG A 832 14.75 31.82 -1.79
C ARG A 832 15.68 30.71 -2.28
N MET A 833 16.64 31.05 -3.16
CA MET A 833 17.67 30.12 -3.61
C MET A 833 18.64 29.80 -2.46
N ALA A 834 19.01 30.78 -1.65
CA ALA A 834 19.85 30.59 -0.48
C ALA A 834 19.22 29.60 0.51
N MET A 835 17.92 29.69 0.79
CA MET A 835 17.24 28.72 1.66
C MET A 835 17.31 27.28 1.13
N LEU A 836 17.22 27.11 -0.19
CA LEU A 836 17.41 25.79 -0.80
C LEU A 836 18.85 25.28 -0.64
N ALA A 837 19.82 26.16 -0.75
CA ALA A 837 21.25 25.84 -0.54
C ALA A 837 21.54 25.48 0.94
N GLU A 838 20.94 26.21 1.90
CA GLU A 838 21.09 25.97 3.35
C GLU A 838 20.57 24.59 3.79
N VAL A 839 19.49 24.10 3.18
CA VAL A 839 19.01 22.73 3.44
C VAL A 839 19.81 21.65 2.68
N GLY A 840 20.95 22.00 2.09
CA GLY A 840 21.81 21.05 1.37
C GLY A 840 21.38 20.68 -0.04
N LEU A 841 20.56 21.52 -0.71
CA LEU A 841 20.10 21.29 -2.10
C LEU A 841 20.83 22.20 -3.11
N GLY A 842 22.05 22.67 -2.82
CA GLY A 842 22.82 23.54 -3.70
C GLY A 842 23.09 22.94 -5.08
N TYR A 843 23.25 21.62 -5.16
CA TYR A 843 23.54 20.87 -6.37
C TYR A 843 22.31 20.63 -7.28
N VAL A 844 21.10 20.78 -6.76
CA VAL A 844 19.84 20.52 -7.48
C VAL A 844 19.60 21.64 -8.50
N LYS A 845 19.13 21.30 -9.72
CA LYS A 845 18.79 22.34 -10.71
C LYS A 845 17.51 23.08 -10.30
N VAL A 846 17.49 24.39 -10.50
CA VAL A 846 16.38 25.28 -10.19
C VAL A 846 15.05 24.81 -10.81
N GLY A 847 15.10 24.32 -12.06
CA GLY A 847 13.97 23.78 -12.82
C GLY A 847 13.86 22.25 -12.83
N GLN A 848 14.59 21.53 -11.97
CA GLN A 848 14.53 20.06 -11.90
C GLN A 848 13.11 19.57 -11.68
N GLN A 849 12.69 18.60 -12.45
CA GLN A 849 11.32 18.07 -12.38
C GLN A 849 11.06 17.41 -11.02
N ALA A 850 9.88 17.64 -10.45
CA ALA A 850 9.49 17.05 -9.17
C ALA A 850 9.51 15.52 -9.16
N THR A 851 9.27 14.92 -10.33
CA THR A 851 9.25 13.45 -10.51
C THR A 851 10.64 12.82 -10.50
N THR A 852 11.70 13.61 -10.67
CA THR A 852 13.11 13.14 -10.65
C THR A 852 13.79 13.38 -9.30
N LEU A 853 13.13 14.08 -8.37
CA LEU A 853 13.63 14.29 -7.01
C LEU A 853 13.43 13.04 -6.16
N SER A 854 14.40 12.70 -5.35
CA SER A 854 14.26 11.71 -4.30
C SER A 854 13.27 12.18 -3.21
N GLY A 855 12.74 11.26 -2.39
CA GLY A 855 11.84 11.61 -1.29
C GLY A 855 12.45 12.61 -0.32
N GLY A 856 13.72 12.41 0.05
CA GLY A 856 14.47 13.32 0.93
C GLY A 856 14.74 14.70 0.30
N GLU A 857 15.02 14.77 -1.00
CA GLU A 857 15.16 16.05 -1.72
C GLU A 857 13.83 16.81 -1.75
N ALA A 858 12.71 16.13 -2.07
CA ALA A 858 11.38 16.72 -2.06
C ALA A 858 11.01 17.28 -0.68
N GLN A 859 11.32 16.55 0.39
CA GLN A 859 11.12 16.98 1.77
C GLN A 859 11.93 18.21 2.12
N ARG A 860 13.21 18.26 1.73
CA ARG A 860 14.08 19.44 1.96
C ARG A 860 13.62 20.67 1.16
N VAL A 861 13.07 20.50 -0.05
CA VAL A 861 12.43 21.60 -0.80
C VAL A 861 11.22 22.15 -0.04
N LYS A 862 10.41 21.28 0.59
CA LYS A 862 9.28 21.70 1.45
C LYS A 862 9.77 22.48 2.66
N LEU A 863 10.81 21.98 3.32
CA LEU A 863 11.44 22.66 4.46
C LEU A 863 11.97 24.05 4.07
N ALA A 864 12.69 24.17 2.96
CA ALA A 864 13.21 25.43 2.44
C ALA A 864 12.09 26.47 2.21
N LYS A 865 10.94 26.05 1.69
CA LYS A 865 9.77 26.92 1.50
C LYS A 865 9.24 27.47 2.82
N GLU A 866 9.19 26.66 3.86
CA GLU A 866 8.69 27.09 5.16
C GLU A 866 9.70 27.99 5.89
N LEU A 867 11.00 27.74 5.75
CA LEU A 867 12.07 28.60 6.23
C LEU A 867 12.04 30.02 5.61
N ALA A 868 11.67 30.10 4.33
CA ALA A 868 11.54 31.38 3.62
C ALA A 868 10.37 32.26 4.12
N ARG A 869 9.50 31.74 4.98
CA ARG A 869 8.39 32.44 5.62
C ARG A 869 8.84 33.05 6.96
N ARG A 870 8.28 34.20 7.33
CA ARG A 870 8.50 34.76 8.66
C ARG A 870 8.01 33.78 9.73
N ALA A 871 8.91 33.35 10.61
CA ALA A 871 8.58 32.52 11.76
C ALA A 871 7.77 33.34 12.78
N THR A 872 6.70 32.74 13.30
CA THR A 872 5.89 33.34 14.38
C THR A 872 6.46 33.04 15.77
N GLY A 873 7.36 32.04 15.88
CA GLY A 873 7.94 31.56 17.12
C GLY A 873 7.06 30.55 17.88
N ASN A 874 5.85 30.21 17.39
CA ASN A 874 4.94 29.25 18.04
C ASN A 874 4.41 28.21 17.04
N THR A 875 5.17 27.92 15.97
CA THR A 875 4.80 26.91 14.98
C THR A 875 5.20 25.51 15.44
N LEU A 876 4.29 24.54 15.27
CA LEU A 876 4.58 23.11 15.42
C LEU A 876 4.98 22.53 14.06
N TYR A 877 6.24 22.13 13.93
CA TYR A 877 6.76 21.41 12.77
C TYR A 877 6.75 19.91 13.05
N ILE A 878 6.22 19.13 12.12
CA ILE A 878 6.24 17.66 12.17
C ILE A 878 6.96 17.17 10.92
N LEU A 879 7.98 16.34 11.11
CA LEU A 879 8.80 15.78 10.02
C LEU A 879 8.83 14.26 10.13
N ASP A 880 8.67 13.60 8.98
CA ASP A 880 8.72 12.15 8.89
C ASP A 880 10.04 11.71 8.25
N GLU A 881 10.93 11.11 9.06
CA GLU A 881 12.26 10.59 8.67
C GLU A 881 13.07 11.55 7.77
N PRO A 882 13.37 12.77 8.21
CA PRO A 882 13.98 13.80 7.35
C PRO A 882 15.44 13.50 6.97
N THR A 883 16.11 12.54 7.60
CA THR A 883 17.49 12.14 7.30
C THR A 883 17.61 10.97 6.33
N THR A 884 16.49 10.52 5.79
CA THR A 884 16.44 9.44 4.79
C THR A 884 17.32 9.76 3.58
N GLY A 885 18.25 8.84 3.24
CA GLY A 885 19.15 8.97 2.09
C GLY A 885 20.22 10.06 2.23
N LEU A 886 20.52 10.51 3.44
CA LEU A 886 21.52 11.54 3.71
C LEU A 886 22.83 10.95 4.23
N HIS A 887 23.94 11.44 3.68
CA HIS A 887 25.26 11.25 4.24
C HIS A 887 25.41 12.00 5.58
N PHE A 888 26.29 11.55 6.47
CA PHE A 888 26.56 12.15 7.80
C PHE A 888 26.70 13.68 7.76
N GLU A 889 27.42 14.23 6.76
CA GLU A 889 27.62 15.67 6.61
C GLU A 889 26.33 16.40 6.22
N ASP A 890 25.46 15.78 5.42
CA ASP A 890 24.17 16.34 5.05
C ASP A 890 23.20 16.30 6.25
N VAL A 891 23.28 15.25 7.09
CA VAL A 891 22.55 15.14 8.37
C VAL A 891 22.97 16.26 9.31
N ARG A 892 24.27 16.53 9.44
CA ARG A 892 24.80 17.62 10.27
C ARG A 892 24.21 18.98 9.86
N LYS A 893 24.24 19.30 8.56
CA LYS A 893 23.67 20.55 8.02
C LYS A 893 22.16 20.65 8.28
N LEU A 894 21.42 19.57 8.06
CA LEU A 894 19.98 19.53 8.33
C LEU A 894 19.69 19.78 9.81
N LEU A 895 20.46 19.19 10.73
CA LEU A 895 20.30 19.39 12.16
C LEU A 895 20.54 20.85 12.58
N GLU A 896 21.52 21.53 11.98
CA GLU A 896 21.74 22.96 12.22
C GLU A 896 20.48 23.78 11.88
N VAL A 897 19.84 23.47 10.76
CA VAL A 897 18.59 24.13 10.34
C VAL A 897 17.44 23.83 11.32
N LEU A 898 17.25 22.57 11.71
CA LEU A 898 16.18 22.16 12.61
C LEU A 898 16.37 22.76 14.02
N HIS A 899 17.58 22.77 14.53
CA HIS A 899 17.89 23.41 15.81
C HIS A 899 17.71 24.93 15.77
N ALA A 900 18.05 25.59 14.65
CA ALA A 900 17.79 27.02 14.46
C ALA A 900 16.30 27.37 14.50
N LEU A 901 15.43 26.50 13.95
CA LEU A 901 13.96 26.65 14.07
C LEU A 901 13.51 26.60 15.53
N VAL A 902 14.06 25.68 16.34
CA VAL A 902 13.73 25.58 17.77
C VAL A 902 14.21 26.81 18.52
N GLU A 903 15.40 27.32 18.21
CA GLU A 903 15.95 28.54 18.84
C GLU A 903 15.10 29.80 18.56
N GLN A 904 14.35 29.80 17.44
CA GLN A 904 13.37 30.84 17.15
C GLN A 904 12.06 30.67 17.93
N GLY A 905 11.95 29.71 18.86
CA GLY A 905 10.80 29.47 19.72
C GLY A 905 9.83 28.39 19.23
N ASN A 906 10.04 27.86 18.01
CA ASN A 906 9.17 26.81 17.43
C ASN A 906 9.35 25.46 18.13
N SER A 907 8.37 24.58 17.96
CA SER A 907 8.44 23.17 18.38
C SER A 907 8.65 22.28 17.16
N VAL A 908 9.65 21.42 17.22
CA VAL A 908 9.99 20.49 16.13
C VAL A 908 9.83 19.06 16.62
N VAL A 909 8.97 18.30 15.98
CA VAL A 909 8.72 16.88 16.25
C VAL A 909 9.17 16.07 15.04
N VAL A 910 10.03 15.10 15.25
CA VAL A 910 10.64 14.32 14.16
C VAL A 910 10.44 12.83 14.45
N ILE A 911 9.90 12.09 13.48
CA ILE A 911 9.99 10.63 13.49
C ILE A 911 11.37 10.27 12.98
N GLU A 912 12.18 9.53 13.76
CA GLU A 912 13.55 9.22 13.38
C GLU A 912 14.05 7.87 13.88
N HIS A 913 14.97 7.31 13.09
CA HIS A 913 15.73 6.11 13.39
C HIS A 913 17.24 6.36 13.47
N ASN A 914 17.72 7.47 12.90
CA ASN A 914 19.11 7.84 12.91
C ASN A 914 19.57 8.24 14.31
N LEU A 915 20.50 7.48 14.89
CA LEU A 915 21.00 7.70 16.25
C LEU A 915 21.73 9.04 16.41
N ASP A 916 22.36 9.54 15.36
CA ASP A 916 23.03 10.84 15.36
C ASP A 916 22.04 12.00 15.53
N VAL A 917 20.83 11.87 14.99
CA VAL A 917 19.74 12.81 15.22
C VAL A 917 19.17 12.63 16.63
N ILE A 918 18.86 11.40 17.00
CA ILE A 918 18.22 11.08 18.29
C ILE A 918 19.06 11.54 19.47
N LYS A 919 20.40 11.39 19.41
CA LYS A 919 21.31 11.86 20.47
C LYS A 919 21.30 13.39 20.65
N THR A 920 20.86 14.17 19.64
CA THR A 920 20.77 15.63 19.73
C THR A 920 19.42 16.13 20.26
N ALA A 921 18.41 15.23 20.40
CA ALA A 921 17.06 15.60 20.83
C ALA A 921 17.03 16.17 22.26
N ASP A 922 16.11 17.09 22.52
CA ASP A 922 15.81 17.58 23.88
C ASP A 922 14.85 16.62 24.60
N TRP A 923 13.98 15.93 23.85
CA TRP A 923 12.99 15.00 24.35
C TRP A 923 12.79 13.83 23.38
N ILE A 924 12.58 12.64 23.91
CA ILE A 924 12.29 11.43 23.14
C ILE A 924 10.99 10.82 23.64
N ILE A 925 10.18 10.34 22.73
CA ILE A 925 9.06 9.44 22.96
C ILE A 925 9.36 8.15 22.20
N ASP A 926 9.69 7.08 22.92
CA ASP A 926 10.05 5.79 22.34
C ASP A 926 8.85 4.86 22.31
N MET A 927 8.44 4.47 21.08
CA MET A 927 7.27 3.63 20.82
C MET A 927 7.68 2.16 20.69
N GLY A 928 6.85 1.27 21.21
CA GLY A 928 7.16 -0.17 21.15
C GLY A 928 6.16 -1.02 21.93
N PRO A 929 6.65 -2.11 22.58
CA PRO A 929 8.02 -2.63 22.52
C PRO A 929 8.39 -3.28 21.18
N GLU A 930 7.42 -3.86 20.46
CA GLU A 930 7.58 -4.54 19.17
C GLU A 930 6.76 -3.84 18.06
N GLY A 931 6.77 -4.42 16.86
CA GLY A 931 5.94 -3.96 15.75
C GLY A 931 4.54 -4.60 15.73
N GLY A 932 3.60 -3.98 14.99
CA GLY A 932 2.25 -4.50 14.78
C GLY A 932 1.42 -4.58 16.06
N VAL A 933 0.72 -5.70 16.25
CA VAL A 933 -0.19 -5.92 17.39
C VAL A 933 0.53 -5.93 18.75
N LYS A 934 1.81 -6.27 18.76
CA LYS A 934 2.64 -6.27 19.96
C LYS A 934 3.30 -4.92 20.26
N GLY A 935 3.02 -3.91 19.44
CA GLY A 935 3.49 -2.53 19.58
C GLY A 935 2.38 -1.61 20.08
N GLY A 936 2.52 -0.32 19.75
CA GLY A 936 1.48 0.67 19.99
C GLY A 936 1.45 1.23 21.42
N GLU A 937 2.53 1.06 22.19
CA GLU A 937 2.71 1.62 23.54
C GLU A 937 3.85 2.64 23.56
N VAL A 938 3.86 3.55 24.57
CA VAL A 938 5.03 4.34 24.92
C VAL A 938 5.89 3.54 25.89
N VAL A 939 7.06 3.12 25.44
CA VAL A 939 8.01 2.33 26.22
C VAL A 939 8.81 3.23 27.16
N ALA A 940 9.22 4.39 26.65
CA ALA A 940 9.98 5.38 27.41
C ALA A 940 9.66 6.80 26.93
N GLU A 941 9.67 7.76 27.84
CA GLU A 941 9.47 9.18 27.56
C GLU A 941 10.43 10.01 28.42
N GLY A 942 11.12 10.96 27.82
CA GLY A 942 12.03 11.84 28.55
C GLY A 942 13.23 12.33 27.75
N VAL A 943 14.23 12.88 28.46
CA VAL A 943 15.51 13.26 27.86
C VAL A 943 16.27 12.01 27.40
N PRO A 944 17.13 12.11 26.35
CA PRO A 944 17.87 10.97 25.79
C PRO A 944 18.56 10.10 26.84
N GLU A 945 19.20 10.74 27.86
CA GLU A 945 19.89 10.05 28.93
C GLU A 945 18.97 9.21 29.84
N LYS A 946 17.70 9.60 29.98
CA LYS A 946 16.67 8.82 30.70
C LYS A 946 16.21 7.62 29.88
N VAL A 947 15.97 7.81 28.57
CA VAL A 947 15.54 6.75 27.65
C VAL A 947 16.64 5.70 27.51
N ALA A 948 17.91 6.11 27.42
CA ALA A 948 19.07 5.24 27.37
C ALA A 948 19.22 4.30 28.59
N LYS A 949 18.65 4.66 29.73
CA LYS A 949 18.65 3.85 30.97
C LYS A 949 17.44 2.91 31.10
N ASN A 950 16.50 2.92 30.12
CA ASN A 950 15.32 2.06 30.19
C ASN A 950 15.60 0.70 29.54
N PRO A 951 15.57 -0.43 30.26
CA PRO A 951 15.89 -1.75 29.72
C PRO A 951 14.86 -2.23 28.65
N ARG A 952 13.64 -1.72 28.67
CA ARG A 952 12.60 -2.04 27.68
C ARG A 952 12.80 -1.29 26.35
N SER A 953 13.61 -0.23 26.31
CA SER A 953 13.82 0.60 25.14
C SER A 953 14.94 0.02 24.25
N PHE A 954 14.58 -0.47 23.07
CA PHE A 954 15.58 -0.85 22.08
C PHE A 954 16.39 0.36 21.61
N THR A 955 15.73 1.48 21.32
CA THR A 955 16.40 2.75 20.98
C THR A 955 17.38 3.15 22.07
N GLY A 956 16.99 3.04 23.34
CA GLY A 956 17.84 3.37 24.48
C GLY A 956 19.12 2.54 24.54
N ARG A 957 19.07 1.26 24.21
CA ARG A 957 20.26 0.37 24.19
C ARG A 957 21.31 0.81 23.17
N TYR A 958 20.88 1.13 21.94
CA TYR A 958 21.79 1.61 20.89
C TYR A 958 22.27 3.05 21.14
N LEU A 959 21.48 3.87 21.85
CA LEU A 959 21.80 5.26 22.17
C LEU A 959 22.81 5.38 23.33
N ALA A 960 22.79 4.46 24.30
CA ALA A 960 23.62 4.53 25.51
C ALA A 960 25.12 4.68 25.23
N PRO A 961 25.75 3.90 24.31
CA PRO A 961 27.17 4.07 23.99
C PRO A 961 27.49 5.46 23.42
N LEU A 962 26.62 6.02 22.59
CA LEU A 962 26.81 7.33 21.96
C LEU A 962 26.69 8.49 22.98
N LEU A 963 26.03 8.26 24.10
CA LEU A 963 25.93 9.20 25.22
C LEU A 963 27.03 8.97 26.29
N GLY A 964 27.96 8.03 26.05
CA GLY A 964 29.00 7.68 27.03
C GLY A 964 28.48 6.95 28.28
N LEU A 965 27.32 6.29 28.18
CA LEU A 965 26.70 5.49 29.23
C LEU A 965 27.01 4.00 29.01
N GLU A 966 27.11 3.23 30.10
CA GLU A 966 27.25 1.77 30.00
C GLU A 966 26.01 1.17 29.34
N ALA A 967 26.22 0.26 28.39
CA ALA A 967 25.13 -0.46 27.72
C ALA A 967 24.44 -1.40 28.74
N ILE A 968 23.12 -1.31 28.82
CA ILE A 968 22.33 -2.20 29.68
C ILE A 968 22.26 -3.56 28.96
N ALA A 969 22.72 -4.63 29.61
CA ALA A 969 22.63 -5.99 29.13
C ALA A 969 21.15 -6.36 28.87
N ALA A 970 20.92 -7.12 27.81
CA ALA A 970 19.58 -7.68 27.54
C ALA A 970 19.26 -8.74 28.61
N GLU A 971 18.14 -8.60 29.32
CA GLU A 971 17.51 -9.69 30.05
C GLU A 971 16.76 -10.64 29.14
#